data_bf51d46f3b9fdde78d825f4a90efec14
#
_entry.id   bf51d46f3b9fdde78d825f4a90efec14
#
_cell.length_a   1.000
_cell.length_b   1.000
_cell.length_c   1.000
_cell.angle_alpha   90.00
_cell.angle_beta   90.00
_cell.angle_gamma   90.00
#
_symmetry.space_group_name_H-M   'P 1'
#
loop_
_entity.id
_entity.type
_entity.pdbx_description
1 polymer ?
#
loop_
_entity_poly.entity_id
_entity_poly.type
_entity_poly.pdbx_seq_one_letter_code
_entity_poly.pdbx_strand_id
1 'polypeptide(L)'
;MGLMTKIFGSSNERILKGLQPRVDAINSEFKRLKTLQDADFPKKTEEFKQRLKEGETLDDIMVEAFALVKETTRRLLGKRWEVTGIEKKWDMVPFDVQLMGGIVLHEGKIAEMATGEGKTLVATMPLYLNALAGRGVHLVTVNDYLARRDKEWMSTVYEFLGLTVGVIQAGMNPDERKIEYDCDITYGTNNEFGFDYLRDNMAVVPEQRVQRGHFYAIVDEVDSVCIDEARTPLIISGPVEHSTHAYDKWKPRVERLYRTQIPLVNKVIAEGERLLQSGEDREAAYKLLIAKRGSPRNRKLIKMEKEKGVLKMIEGLELQLLRDKKLHEVDEELYYTIEERENTVKLSERGMKFLSPEDPTAFELPNLAEAIGMVDENRSLSAREKAVAKDKIHMEYAEKMKEKLNRDNLLKAYELFHKDENYVVMDGKVIIVDEFTGRLMPGRRYSEGLHQALEAKEGVTIERETQTMATITLQNYFKMYEKLAGMTGTAETEAAEFMNTYNLEVVVAPTNKPVRRIDYDDVIFKTKREKYNAVIDEIIRMNEMERPILVGTVSVDVSETLSRMLRRKGIKHFVLNAKQHQREAEIVAHAGEKGMVTIATNMAGRGTDIKLEDGVVKCNCCQILHDSNEIPHDAEKEKECREEMPCGLHIIGTARHESRRIDRQLRGRSGRQGDPGSSRFFLSLEDDLMRLFGSDKLVAIMDRIGVEDDKPIIQNRFVTRRIEAAQKTVEGMNLGVRKRLLEYDDVMNKQREAIYGMRNEILDGKDLKNHIEEMIDDIVDDIIDTYALTDTYSEEWNFENLQEELLTLFLVDWRVKDRDMPGIRREPLRDELKKKIKEIYAERETLIGSERMRELERRVMLQIIDTQWREHLYELDALKQGIGLRGYAHKDPLVEYKRESFSMFEQLLGKINDEVVKFLFRIRIESPDAPKLRKMQGVSVKPDAGQSLRSEKREAVAAPAREQSTSTKLQQKIDRPMNEKDKQFLETYERLKKEGKKIGRNDPCPCGSGKKFKKCHGKYL
;
A
#
# COMPACT_ATOMS: atom_id res chain seq x y z
N MET A 1 7.91 -26.16 -27.59
CA MET A 1 6.45 -26.40 -27.69
C MET A 1 6.21 -27.85 -28.01
N GLY A 2 5.42 -28.56 -27.17
CA GLY A 2 5.15 -29.98 -27.36
C GLY A 2 4.27 -30.26 -28.61
N LEU A 3 4.36 -31.45 -29.13
CA LEU A 3 3.62 -31.90 -30.32
C LEU A 3 2.08 -31.72 -30.16
N MET A 4 1.58 -31.85 -28.95
CA MET A 4 0.17 -31.60 -28.58
C MET A 4 -0.27 -30.16 -28.80
N THR A 5 0.57 -29.16 -28.50
CA THR A 5 0.25 -27.73 -28.70
C THR A 5 0.22 -27.34 -30.19
N LYS A 6 0.99 -28.04 -31.02
CA LYS A 6 0.95 -27.81 -32.48
C LYS A 6 -0.32 -28.36 -33.15
N ILE A 7 -0.96 -29.39 -32.56
CA ILE A 7 -2.16 -30.04 -33.13
C ILE A 7 -3.44 -29.42 -32.57
N PHE A 8 -3.49 -29.10 -31.28
CA PHE A 8 -4.71 -28.66 -30.57
C PHE A 8 -4.73 -27.17 -30.24
N GLY A 9 -3.69 -26.41 -30.59
CA GLY A 9 -3.53 -24.99 -30.18
C GLY A 9 -3.21 -24.86 -28.69
N SER A 10 -2.85 -23.64 -28.28
CA SER A 10 -2.70 -23.28 -26.87
C SER A 10 -4.07 -23.21 -26.16
N SER A 11 -4.10 -23.29 -24.83
CA SER A 11 -5.34 -23.06 -24.05
C SER A 11 -5.98 -21.72 -24.42
N ASN A 12 -5.15 -20.67 -24.52
CA ASN A 12 -5.58 -19.34 -24.90
C ASN A 12 -6.23 -19.29 -26.31
N GLU A 13 -5.65 -19.95 -27.30
CA GLU A 13 -6.23 -20.00 -28.67
C GLU A 13 -7.60 -20.70 -28.69
N ARG A 14 -7.81 -21.70 -27.84
CA ARG A 14 -9.10 -22.40 -27.71
C ARG A 14 -10.16 -21.49 -27.09
N ILE A 15 -9.80 -20.74 -26.05
CA ILE A 15 -10.71 -19.77 -25.44
C ILE A 15 -11.11 -18.73 -26.47
N LEU A 16 -10.15 -18.11 -27.19
CA LEU A 16 -10.41 -17.07 -28.17
C LEU A 16 -11.30 -17.59 -29.32
N LYS A 17 -11.08 -18.82 -29.81
CA LYS A 17 -11.96 -19.45 -30.81
C LYS A 17 -13.37 -19.67 -30.27
N GLY A 18 -13.53 -19.97 -28.97
CA GLY A 18 -14.83 -20.09 -28.31
C GLY A 18 -15.59 -18.78 -28.18
N LEU A 19 -14.88 -17.63 -28.16
CA LEU A 19 -15.49 -16.30 -28.09
C LEU A 19 -15.98 -15.80 -29.47
N GLN A 20 -15.39 -16.26 -30.58
CA GLN A 20 -15.69 -15.77 -31.93
C GLN A 20 -17.19 -15.80 -32.27
N PRO A 21 -17.96 -16.87 -31.99
CA PRO A 21 -19.40 -16.90 -32.33
C PRO A 21 -20.19 -15.80 -31.61
N ARG A 22 -19.81 -15.44 -30.38
CA ARG A 22 -20.44 -14.33 -29.63
C ARG A 22 -20.11 -12.97 -30.25
N VAL A 23 -18.86 -12.77 -30.70
CA VAL A 23 -18.43 -11.56 -31.41
C VAL A 23 -19.21 -11.42 -32.73
N ASP A 24 -19.40 -12.51 -33.49
CA ASP A 24 -20.18 -12.52 -34.72
C ASP A 24 -21.66 -12.18 -34.46
N ALA A 25 -22.23 -12.68 -33.35
CA ALA A 25 -23.59 -12.36 -32.93
C ALA A 25 -23.72 -10.85 -32.58
N ILE A 26 -22.78 -10.30 -31.81
CA ILE A 26 -22.72 -8.84 -31.46
C ILE A 26 -22.66 -8.00 -32.75
N ASN A 27 -21.80 -8.36 -33.69
CA ASN A 27 -21.68 -7.66 -34.96
C ASN A 27 -22.94 -7.76 -35.84
N SER A 28 -23.68 -8.85 -35.73
CA SER A 28 -24.96 -9.03 -36.42
C SER A 28 -26.04 -8.14 -35.82
N GLU A 29 -26.14 -8.11 -34.49
CA GLU A 29 -27.09 -7.25 -33.78
C GLU A 29 -26.74 -5.77 -33.96
N PHE A 30 -25.46 -5.40 -33.92
CA PHE A 30 -24.98 -4.04 -34.21
C PHE A 30 -25.49 -3.51 -35.56
N LYS A 31 -25.57 -4.39 -36.60
CA LYS A 31 -26.13 -3.99 -37.92
C LYS A 31 -27.61 -3.69 -37.83
N ARG A 32 -28.37 -4.43 -36.99
CA ARG A 32 -29.82 -4.24 -36.78
C ARG A 32 -30.12 -2.93 -36.05
N LEU A 33 -29.28 -2.58 -35.06
CA LEU A 33 -29.45 -1.38 -34.23
C LEU A 33 -29.25 -0.05 -34.99
N LYS A 34 -28.67 -0.07 -36.19
CA LYS A 34 -28.48 1.14 -37.02
C LYS A 34 -29.75 1.90 -37.32
N THR A 35 -30.90 1.26 -37.27
CA THR A 35 -32.21 1.84 -37.57
C THR A 35 -32.86 2.54 -36.39
N LEU A 36 -32.34 2.37 -35.15
CA LEU A 36 -32.88 3.01 -33.96
C LEU A 36 -32.68 4.52 -34.00
N GLN A 37 -33.60 5.24 -33.34
CA GLN A 37 -33.43 6.68 -33.11
C GLN A 37 -32.63 6.89 -31.82
N ASP A 38 -31.91 8.04 -31.67
CA ASP A 38 -31.10 8.32 -30.49
C ASP A 38 -31.93 8.30 -29.19
N ALA A 39 -33.18 8.74 -29.22
CA ALA A 39 -34.11 8.72 -28.08
C ALA A 39 -34.54 7.31 -27.63
N ASP A 40 -34.25 6.28 -28.39
CA ASP A 40 -34.63 4.91 -28.06
C ASP A 40 -33.53 4.17 -27.26
N PHE A 41 -32.30 4.68 -27.24
CA PHE A 41 -31.19 4.07 -26.51
C PHE A 41 -31.42 3.98 -24.99
N PRO A 42 -31.83 5.06 -24.30
CA PRO A 42 -32.19 4.97 -22.88
C PRO A 42 -33.38 4.04 -22.63
N LYS A 43 -34.36 3.99 -23.55
CA LYS A 43 -35.51 3.07 -23.43
C LYS A 43 -35.05 1.60 -23.52
N LYS A 44 -34.09 1.31 -24.40
CA LYS A 44 -33.49 -0.04 -24.45
C LYS A 44 -32.78 -0.42 -23.17
N THR A 45 -32.11 0.52 -22.54
CA THR A 45 -31.51 0.32 -21.22
C THR A 45 -32.57 -0.06 -20.17
N GLU A 46 -33.69 0.65 -20.12
CA GLU A 46 -34.79 0.33 -19.21
C GLU A 46 -35.47 -1.01 -19.55
N GLU A 47 -35.58 -1.34 -20.85
CA GLU A 47 -36.04 -2.67 -21.29
C GLU A 47 -35.12 -3.78 -20.73
N PHE A 48 -33.79 -3.63 -20.82
CA PHE A 48 -32.87 -4.62 -20.26
C PHE A 48 -32.98 -4.71 -18.75
N LYS A 49 -33.10 -3.60 -18.03
CA LYS A 49 -33.31 -3.61 -16.58
C LYS A 49 -34.61 -4.34 -16.21
N GLN A 50 -35.64 -4.19 -17.01
CA GLN A 50 -36.93 -4.88 -16.80
C GLN A 50 -36.81 -6.38 -17.05
N ARG A 51 -36.16 -6.81 -18.15
CA ARG A 51 -35.89 -8.24 -18.45
C ARG A 51 -35.10 -8.93 -17.35
N LEU A 52 -34.11 -8.24 -16.76
CA LEU A 52 -33.38 -8.74 -15.60
C LEU A 52 -34.29 -8.93 -14.38
N LYS A 53 -35.24 -8.02 -14.13
CA LYS A 53 -36.25 -8.18 -13.05
C LYS A 53 -37.21 -9.34 -13.31
N GLU A 54 -37.45 -9.65 -14.56
CA GLU A 54 -38.30 -10.79 -15.02
C GLU A 54 -37.59 -12.14 -14.97
N GLY A 55 -36.26 -12.14 -14.67
CA GLY A 55 -35.48 -13.36 -14.41
C GLY A 55 -34.47 -13.74 -15.49
N GLU A 56 -34.30 -12.94 -16.54
CA GLU A 56 -33.17 -13.12 -17.45
C GLU A 56 -31.84 -12.79 -16.75
N THR A 57 -30.77 -13.40 -17.24
CA THR A 57 -29.42 -13.18 -16.71
C THR A 57 -28.66 -12.11 -17.51
N LEU A 58 -27.58 -11.59 -16.94
CA LEU A 58 -26.69 -10.67 -17.65
C LEU A 58 -26.08 -11.34 -18.91
N ASP A 59 -25.85 -12.64 -18.87
CA ASP A 59 -25.33 -13.40 -20.03
C ASP A 59 -26.33 -13.47 -21.20
N ASP A 60 -27.63 -13.56 -20.88
CA ASP A 60 -28.70 -13.64 -21.91
C ASP A 60 -28.79 -12.34 -22.71
N ILE A 61 -28.64 -11.19 -22.06
CA ILE A 61 -28.72 -9.86 -22.68
C ILE A 61 -27.38 -9.32 -23.19
N MET A 62 -26.25 -10.00 -22.92
CA MET A 62 -24.90 -9.53 -23.23
C MET A 62 -24.70 -9.13 -24.68
N VAL A 63 -25.16 -9.96 -25.61
CA VAL A 63 -24.98 -9.73 -27.07
C VAL A 63 -25.65 -8.43 -27.48
N GLU A 64 -26.90 -8.22 -27.05
CA GLU A 64 -27.68 -7.01 -27.35
C GLU A 64 -27.08 -5.78 -26.70
N ALA A 65 -26.67 -5.90 -25.43
CA ALA A 65 -26.05 -4.82 -24.65
C ALA A 65 -24.73 -4.35 -25.26
N PHE A 66 -23.83 -5.27 -25.62
CA PHE A 66 -22.54 -4.92 -26.26
C PHE A 66 -22.75 -4.33 -27.66
N ALA A 67 -23.70 -4.83 -28.41
CA ALA A 67 -24.06 -4.25 -29.71
C ALA A 67 -24.60 -2.83 -29.57
N LEU A 68 -25.40 -2.55 -28.51
CA LEU A 68 -25.94 -1.23 -28.22
C LEU A 68 -24.81 -0.23 -27.84
N VAL A 69 -23.85 -0.66 -27.01
CA VAL A 69 -22.66 0.18 -26.71
C VAL A 69 -21.85 0.44 -27.96
N LYS A 70 -21.61 -0.57 -28.82
CA LYS A 70 -20.88 -0.41 -30.08
C LYS A 70 -21.59 0.58 -31.03
N GLU A 71 -22.93 0.53 -31.14
CA GLU A 71 -23.69 1.46 -31.96
C GLU A 71 -23.65 2.89 -31.36
N THR A 72 -23.70 3.00 -30.03
CA THR A 72 -23.52 4.30 -29.35
C THR A 72 -22.19 4.95 -29.70
N THR A 73 -21.10 4.18 -29.62
CA THR A 73 -19.76 4.70 -29.96
C THR A 73 -19.67 5.16 -31.42
N ARG A 74 -20.33 4.45 -32.35
CA ARG A 74 -20.41 4.86 -33.75
C ARG A 74 -21.19 6.15 -33.92
N ARG A 75 -22.27 6.37 -33.17
CA ARG A 75 -23.07 7.61 -33.23
C ARG A 75 -22.36 8.81 -32.67
N LEU A 76 -21.43 8.60 -31.76
CA LEU A 76 -20.60 9.63 -31.19
C LEU A 76 -19.46 10.08 -32.13
N LEU A 77 -19.16 9.36 -33.23
CA LEU A 77 -18.08 9.71 -34.16
C LEU A 77 -18.15 11.17 -34.60
N GLY A 78 -17.00 11.86 -34.44
CA GLY A 78 -16.85 13.26 -34.81
C GLY A 78 -17.31 14.26 -33.75
N LYS A 79 -18.07 13.85 -32.74
CA LYS A 79 -18.43 14.73 -31.61
C LYS A 79 -17.19 15.12 -30.81
N ARG A 80 -17.22 16.28 -30.18
CA ARG A 80 -16.13 16.82 -29.38
C ARG A 80 -16.64 17.24 -28.03
N TRP A 81 -15.82 17.01 -27.00
CA TRP A 81 -16.05 17.51 -25.64
C TRP A 81 -14.72 17.65 -24.90
N GLU A 82 -14.77 18.35 -23.80
CA GLU A 82 -13.60 18.59 -22.96
C GLU A 82 -13.31 17.39 -22.06
N VAL A 83 -12.05 16.97 -22.01
CA VAL A 83 -11.52 15.91 -21.13
C VAL A 83 -10.28 16.45 -20.43
N THR A 84 -10.35 16.63 -19.12
CA THR A 84 -9.28 17.24 -18.30
C THR A 84 -8.72 18.55 -18.86
N GLY A 85 -9.60 19.45 -19.33
CA GLY A 85 -9.23 20.75 -19.87
C GLY A 85 -8.75 20.74 -21.33
N ILE A 86 -8.81 19.57 -22.02
CA ILE A 86 -8.38 19.41 -23.41
C ILE A 86 -9.58 18.99 -24.26
N GLU A 87 -9.87 19.72 -25.34
CA GLU A 87 -10.90 19.30 -26.29
C GLU A 87 -10.47 18.02 -27.01
N LYS A 88 -11.25 16.94 -26.89
CA LYS A 88 -11.04 15.67 -27.60
C LYS A 88 -12.17 15.41 -28.57
N LYS A 89 -11.82 14.86 -29.72
CA LYS A 89 -12.75 14.37 -30.74
C LYS A 89 -12.91 12.86 -30.58
N TRP A 90 -14.15 12.37 -30.60
CA TRP A 90 -14.41 10.94 -30.58
C TRP A 90 -14.16 10.33 -31.96
N ASP A 91 -13.29 9.32 -32.02
CA ASP A 91 -12.87 8.62 -33.25
C ASP A 91 -12.86 7.10 -33.10
N MET A 92 -13.49 6.57 -32.02
CA MET A 92 -13.39 5.18 -31.64
C MET A 92 -14.70 4.41 -31.86
N VAL A 93 -14.56 3.21 -32.47
CA VAL A 93 -15.60 2.16 -32.52
C VAL A 93 -14.92 0.83 -32.20
N PRO A 94 -15.46 0.00 -31.31
CA PRO A 94 -14.82 -1.24 -30.88
C PRO A 94 -14.52 -2.20 -32.03
N PHE A 95 -13.25 -2.67 -32.10
CA PHE A 95 -12.81 -3.75 -32.98
C PHE A 95 -13.23 -5.12 -32.42
N ASP A 96 -13.18 -6.15 -33.22
CA ASP A 96 -13.55 -7.51 -32.82
C ASP A 96 -12.67 -8.02 -31.64
N VAL A 97 -11.39 -7.74 -31.67
CA VAL A 97 -10.47 -8.07 -30.53
C VAL A 97 -10.85 -7.35 -29.24
N GLN A 98 -11.43 -6.15 -29.36
CA GLN A 98 -11.92 -5.38 -28.20
C GLN A 98 -13.25 -5.93 -27.68
N LEU A 99 -14.12 -6.44 -28.56
CA LEU A 99 -15.32 -7.19 -28.15
C LEU A 99 -14.93 -8.46 -27.38
N MET A 100 -13.92 -9.22 -27.85
CA MET A 100 -13.37 -10.37 -27.11
C MET A 100 -12.88 -9.97 -25.72
N GLY A 101 -12.09 -8.90 -25.62
CA GLY A 101 -11.63 -8.37 -24.34
C GLY A 101 -12.78 -8.01 -23.39
N GLY A 102 -13.82 -7.37 -23.91
CA GLY A 102 -15.03 -7.04 -23.16
C GLY A 102 -15.76 -8.26 -22.60
N ILE A 103 -15.89 -9.33 -23.40
CA ILE A 103 -16.51 -10.60 -22.98
C ILE A 103 -15.67 -11.25 -21.87
N VAL A 104 -14.34 -11.28 -22.04
CA VAL A 104 -13.41 -11.81 -21.02
C VAL A 104 -13.56 -11.07 -19.68
N LEU A 105 -13.66 -9.75 -19.71
CA LEU A 105 -13.91 -8.94 -18.51
C LEU A 105 -15.28 -9.23 -17.90
N HIS A 106 -16.31 -9.39 -18.72
CA HIS A 106 -17.64 -9.76 -18.20
C HIS A 106 -17.64 -11.13 -17.53
N GLU A 107 -16.85 -12.09 -18.04
CA GLU A 107 -16.70 -13.42 -17.43
C GLU A 107 -15.90 -13.42 -16.10
N GLY A 108 -15.47 -12.27 -15.60
CA GLY A 108 -14.68 -12.19 -14.35
C GLY A 108 -13.26 -12.71 -14.51
N LYS A 109 -12.62 -12.40 -15.63
CA LYS A 109 -11.25 -12.81 -15.98
C LYS A 109 -10.35 -11.60 -16.23
N ILE A 110 -9.05 -11.84 -16.41
CA ILE A 110 -8.10 -10.82 -16.82
C ILE A 110 -7.95 -10.82 -18.34
N ALA A 111 -8.29 -9.69 -18.97
CA ALA A 111 -8.00 -9.46 -20.38
C ALA A 111 -6.59 -8.85 -20.52
N GLU A 112 -5.60 -9.64 -20.92
CA GLU A 112 -4.32 -9.10 -21.32
C GLU A 112 -4.41 -8.57 -22.75
N MET A 113 -4.38 -7.25 -22.87
CA MET A 113 -4.39 -6.54 -24.15
C MET A 113 -3.17 -5.65 -24.24
N ALA A 114 -2.42 -5.76 -25.31
CA ALA A 114 -1.19 -4.97 -25.49
C ALA A 114 -1.45 -3.47 -25.26
N THR A 115 -0.42 -2.76 -24.81
CA THR A 115 -0.53 -1.31 -24.57
C THR A 115 -0.90 -0.60 -25.89
N GLY A 116 -1.89 0.31 -25.83
CA GLY A 116 -2.41 1.00 -27.03
C GLY A 116 -3.54 0.28 -27.76
N GLU A 117 -4.03 -0.88 -27.28
CA GLU A 117 -5.18 -1.59 -27.86
C GLU A 117 -6.55 -1.07 -27.37
N GLY A 118 -6.59 0.07 -26.66
CA GLY A 118 -7.85 0.75 -26.28
C GLY A 118 -8.60 0.09 -25.14
N LYS A 119 -7.90 -0.39 -24.10
CA LYS A 119 -8.49 -1.00 -22.89
C LYS A 119 -9.60 -0.14 -22.25
N THR A 120 -9.43 1.18 -22.22
CA THR A 120 -10.44 2.11 -21.68
C THR A 120 -11.78 2.00 -22.41
N LEU A 121 -11.76 1.84 -23.74
CA LEU A 121 -12.97 1.63 -24.55
C LEU A 121 -13.56 0.23 -24.29
N VAL A 122 -12.71 -0.79 -24.18
CA VAL A 122 -13.13 -2.18 -23.91
C VAL A 122 -13.92 -2.28 -22.62
N ALA A 123 -13.49 -1.61 -21.57
CA ALA A 123 -14.16 -1.61 -20.28
C ALA A 123 -15.58 -1.05 -20.33
N THR A 124 -15.92 -0.20 -21.33
CA THR A 124 -17.27 0.40 -21.40
C THR A 124 -18.37 -0.63 -21.57
N MET A 125 -18.12 -1.70 -22.30
CA MET A 125 -19.12 -2.72 -22.60
C MET A 125 -19.49 -3.56 -21.36
N PRO A 126 -18.55 -4.20 -20.64
CA PRO A 126 -18.88 -4.96 -19.44
C PRO A 126 -19.33 -4.06 -18.27
N LEU A 127 -18.86 -2.81 -18.16
CA LEU A 127 -19.36 -1.86 -17.15
C LEU A 127 -20.84 -1.54 -17.41
N TYR A 128 -21.21 -1.19 -18.65
CA TYR A 128 -22.59 -0.95 -19.01
C TYR A 128 -23.47 -2.16 -18.67
N LEU A 129 -23.08 -3.34 -19.11
CA LEU A 129 -23.87 -4.56 -18.92
C LEU A 129 -24.08 -4.87 -17.43
N ASN A 130 -23.02 -4.85 -16.62
CA ASN A 130 -23.12 -5.17 -15.19
C ASN A 130 -23.83 -4.06 -14.40
N ALA A 131 -23.76 -2.79 -14.83
CA ALA A 131 -24.47 -1.67 -14.20
C ALA A 131 -26.01 -1.82 -14.31
N LEU A 132 -26.52 -2.54 -15.31
CA LEU A 132 -27.96 -2.82 -15.47
C LEU A 132 -28.56 -3.58 -14.28
N ALA A 133 -27.73 -4.28 -13.50
CA ALA A 133 -28.17 -4.94 -12.26
C ALA A 133 -28.57 -3.96 -11.14
N GLY A 134 -28.29 -2.65 -11.27
CA GLY A 134 -28.66 -1.61 -10.30
C GLY A 134 -27.91 -1.69 -8.97
N ARG A 135 -26.82 -2.45 -8.88
CA ARG A 135 -26.06 -2.68 -7.64
C ARG A 135 -24.79 -1.83 -7.51
N GLY A 136 -24.53 -0.98 -8.52
CA GLY A 136 -23.30 -0.20 -8.65
C GLY A 136 -22.11 -1.04 -9.12
N VAL A 137 -21.32 -0.49 -10.04
CA VAL A 137 -20.11 -1.13 -10.55
C VAL A 137 -18.92 -0.18 -10.44
N HIS A 138 -17.73 -0.74 -10.21
CA HIS A 138 -16.53 0.05 -9.99
C HIS A 138 -15.51 -0.17 -11.10
N LEU A 139 -14.89 0.92 -11.56
CA LEU A 139 -13.67 0.86 -12.35
C LEU A 139 -12.51 1.43 -11.52
N VAL A 140 -11.55 0.56 -11.23
CA VAL A 140 -10.40 0.87 -10.39
C VAL A 140 -9.20 1.21 -11.25
N THR A 141 -8.57 2.36 -11.02
CA THR A 141 -7.35 2.79 -11.73
C THR A 141 -6.21 3.04 -10.74
N VAL A 142 -5.02 3.33 -11.27
CA VAL A 142 -3.81 3.52 -10.45
C VAL A 142 -3.62 4.96 -9.94
N ASN A 143 -4.41 5.95 -10.37
CA ASN A 143 -4.31 7.33 -9.88
C ASN A 143 -5.55 8.18 -10.22
N ASP A 144 -5.72 9.28 -9.48
CA ASP A 144 -6.85 10.20 -9.58
C ASP A 144 -6.96 10.87 -10.96
N TYR A 145 -5.83 11.17 -11.61
CA TYR A 145 -5.83 11.75 -12.95
C TYR A 145 -6.47 10.81 -13.97
N LEU A 146 -6.10 9.53 -13.95
CA LEU A 146 -6.68 8.52 -14.84
C LEU A 146 -8.16 8.29 -14.53
N ALA A 147 -8.52 8.20 -13.25
CA ALA A 147 -9.91 8.04 -12.83
C ALA A 147 -10.78 9.17 -13.39
N ARG A 148 -10.35 10.42 -13.21
CA ARG A 148 -11.06 11.60 -13.74
C ARG A 148 -11.08 11.64 -15.26
N ARG A 149 -9.93 11.44 -15.91
CA ARG A 149 -9.81 11.46 -17.37
C ARG A 149 -10.72 10.43 -18.03
N ASP A 150 -10.68 9.21 -17.53
CA ASP A 150 -11.42 8.10 -18.14
C ASP A 150 -12.92 8.22 -17.87
N LYS A 151 -13.31 8.72 -16.68
CA LYS A 151 -14.69 9.11 -16.39
C LYS A 151 -15.17 10.20 -17.38
N GLU A 152 -14.46 11.32 -17.47
CA GLU A 152 -14.86 12.42 -18.35
C GLU A 152 -14.87 12.02 -19.84
N TRP A 153 -14.00 11.08 -20.22
CA TRP A 153 -13.93 10.62 -21.61
C TRP A 153 -15.02 9.60 -21.94
N MET A 154 -15.33 8.64 -21.05
CA MET A 154 -16.27 7.55 -21.30
C MET A 154 -17.69 7.87 -20.84
N SER A 155 -17.91 8.84 -19.96
CA SER A 155 -19.25 9.19 -19.45
C SER A 155 -20.25 9.50 -20.56
N THR A 156 -19.83 10.16 -21.65
CA THR A 156 -20.70 10.47 -22.78
C THR A 156 -21.33 9.20 -23.39
N VAL A 157 -20.64 8.05 -23.36
CA VAL A 157 -21.19 6.77 -23.84
C VAL A 157 -22.29 6.27 -22.91
N TYR A 158 -22.04 6.30 -21.60
CA TYR A 158 -22.99 5.82 -20.60
C TYR A 158 -24.21 6.73 -20.47
N GLU A 159 -23.98 8.05 -20.45
CA GLU A 159 -25.04 9.06 -20.39
C GLU A 159 -25.96 9.00 -21.62
N PHE A 160 -25.38 8.74 -22.83
CA PHE A 160 -26.18 8.51 -24.04
C PHE A 160 -27.10 7.28 -23.90
N LEU A 161 -26.68 6.30 -23.11
CA LEU A 161 -27.43 5.09 -22.78
C LEU A 161 -28.37 5.25 -21.58
N GLY A 162 -28.34 6.40 -20.89
CA GLY A 162 -29.20 6.72 -19.76
C GLY A 162 -28.66 6.23 -18.39
N LEU A 163 -27.35 5.95 -18.27
CA LEU A 163 -26.71 5.62 -16.98
C LEU A 163 -25.95 6.82 -16.41
N THR A 164 -25.80 6.82 -15.10
CA THR A 164 -25.06 7.83 -14.33
C THR A 164 -23.63 7.37 -14.04
N VAL A 165 -22.68 8.34 -14.02
CA VAL A 165 -21.24 8.03 -13.83
C VAL A 165 -20.62 8.97 -12.80
N GLY A 166 -20.03 8.39 -11.77
CA GLY A 166 -19.33 9.06 -10.70
C GLY A 166 -17.82 8.87 -10.73
N VAL A 167 -17.09 9.70 -9.98
CA VAL A 167 -15.64 9.56 -9.75
C VAL A 167 -15.25 9.90 -8.31
N ILE A 168 -14.51 9.00 -7.68
CA ILE A 168 -13.94 9.21 -6.35
C ILE A 168 -12.49 9.64 -6.47
N GLN A 169 -12.15 10.74 -5.82
CA GLN A 169 -10.81 11.33 -5.79
C GLN A 169 -10.36 11.64 -4.36
N ALA A 170 -9.05 11.77 -4.19
CA ALA A 170 -8.47 12.19 -2.92
C ALA A 170 -8.99 13.58 -2.50
N GLY A 171 -9.28 13.76 -1.20
CA GLY A 171 -9.72 15.04 -0.64
C GLY A 171 -11.22 15.33 -0.72
N MET A 172 -12.03 14.49 -1.37
CA MET A 172 -13.49 14.61 -1.36
C MET A 172 -14.05 14.33 0.04
N ASN A 173 -15.08 15.08 0.44
CA ASN A 173 -15.79 14.85 1.69
C ASN A 173 -16.77 13.64 1.58
N PRO A 174 -17.25 13.07 2.70
CA PRO A 174 -18.14 11.91 2.67
C PRO A 174 -19.45 12.14 1.90
N ASP A 175 -20.05 13.32 1.99
CA ASP A 175 -21.34 13.63 1.32
C ASP A 175 -21.14 13.65 -0.21
N GLU A 176 -20.06 14.26 -0.69
CA GLU A 176 -19.67 14.24 -2.10
C GLU A 176 -19.42 12.82 -2.58
N ARG A 177 -18.68 12.00 -1.80
CA ARG A 177 -18.40 10.60 -2.13
C ARG A 177 -19.68 9.78 -2.26
N LYS A 178 -20.64 9.99 -1.37
CA LYS A 178 -21.92 9.26 -1.37
C LYS A 178 -22.67 9.49 -2.68
N ILE A 179 -22.73 10.74 -3.15
CA ILE A 179 -23.36 11.09 -4.44
C ILE A 179 -22.68 10.35 -5.60
N GLU A 180 -21.35 10.28 -5.61
CA GLU A 180 -20.59 9.61 -6.67
C GLU A 180 -20.72 8.08 -6.60
N TYR A 181 -20.83 7.49 -5.39
CA TYR A 181 -21.10 6.06 -5.23
C TYR A 181 -22.56 5.70 -5.58
N ASP A 182 -23.51 6.63 -5.47
CA ASP A 182 -24.91 6.40 -5.84
C ASP A 182 -25.11 6.35 -7.36
N CYS A 183 -24.12 6.73 -8.16
CA CYS A 183 -24.13 6.54 -9.62
C CYS A 183 -24.10 5.05 -9.98
N ASP A 184 -24.56 4.71 -11.21
CA ASP A 184 -24.55 3.34 -11.72
C ASP A 184 -23.13 2.80 -11.89
N ILE A 185 -22.18 3.67 -12.29
CA ILE A 185 -20.78 3.36 -12.53
C ILE A 185 -19.91 4.35 -11.76
N THR A 186 -18.97 3.87 -10.94
CA THR A 186 -18.05 4.75 -10.19
C THR A 186 -16.60 4.44 -10.53
N TYR A 187 -15.88 5.47 -10.97
CA TYR A 187 -14.43 5.44 -11.22
C TYR A 187 -13.68 5.86 -9.96
N GLY A 188 -12.50 5.29 -9.71
CA GLY A 188 -11.68 5.70 -8.57
C GLY A 188 -10.36 4.95 -8.53
N THR A 189 -9.53 5.26 -7.54
CA THR A 189 -8.28 4.52 -7.32
C THR A 189 -8.49 3.38 -6.32
N ASN A 190 -7.63 2.36 -6.41
CA ASN A 190 -7.60 1.24 -5.46
C ASN A 190 -7.51 1.72 -3.99
N ASN A 191 -6.72 2.77 -3.76
CA ASN A 191 -6.53 3.34 -2.42
C ASN A 191 -7.83 4.00 -1.90
N GLU A 192 -8.47 4.82 -2.72
CA GLU A 192 -9.69 5.52 -2.31
C GLU A 192 -10.84 4.55 -2.02
N PHE A 193 -11.06 3.55 -2.91
CA PHE A 193 -12.05 2.52 -2.67
C PHE A 193 -11.77 1.71 -1.38
N GLY A 194 -10.53 1.32 -1.16
CA GLY A 194 -10.16 0.55 0.03
C GLY A 194 -10.19 1.39 1.31
N PHE A 195 -9.79 2.67 1.26
CA PHE A 195 -9.93 3.56 2.41
C PHE A 195 -11.37 3.90 2.72
N ASP A 196 -12.24 4.04 1.72
CA ASP A 196 -13.67 4.23 1.95
C ASP A 196 -14.30 3.01 2.63
N TYR A 197 -13.93 1.80 2.21
CA TYR A 197 -14.33 0.58 2.91
C TYR A 197 -13.92 0.60 4.39
N LEU A 198 -12.69 0.97 4.69
CA LEU A 198 -12.23 1.07 6.07
C LEU A 198 -12.99 2.16 6.85
N ARG A 199 -13.23 3.34 6.23
CA ARG A 199 -14.00 4.43 6.84
C ARG A 199 -15.44 4.04 7.11
N ASP A 200 -16.10 3.34 6.18
CA ASP A 200 -17.47 2.85 6.34
C ASP A 200 -17.61 1.89 7.52
N ASN A 201 -16.57 1.06 7.76
CA ASN A 201 -16.54 0.18 8.93
C ASN A 201 -16.12 0.88 10.23
N MET A 202 -15.79 2.17 10.19
CA MET A 202 -15.56 3.03 11.36
C MET A 202 -16.71 4.05 11.57
N ALA A 203 -17.75 4.04 10.73
CA ALA A 203 -18.88 4.95 10.80
C ALA A 203 -19.68 4.76 12.10
N VAL A 204 -20.11 5.84 12.74
CA VAL A 204 -20.87 5.83 14.01
C VAL A 204 -22.38 5.90 13.78
N VAL A 205 -22.79 6.34 12.58
CA VAL A 205 -24.20 6.35 12.14
C VAL A 205 -24.30 5.82 10.71
N PRO A 206 -25.41 5.16 10.34
CA PRO A 206 -25.54 4.52 9.02
C PRO A 206 -25.37 5.47 7.83
N GLU A 207 -25.78 6.74 8.00
CA GLU A 207 -25.72 7.76 6.96
C GLU A 207 -24.29 8.14 6.55
N GLN A 208 -23.29 7.89 7.41
CA GLN A 208 -21.88 8.14 7.12
C GLN A 208 -21.28 7.12 6.17
N ARG A 209 -21.94 5.96 5.98
CA ARG A 209 -21.48 4.98 5.00
C ARG A 209 -21.68 5.50 3.60
N VAL A 210 -20.67 5.39 2.76
CA VAL A 210 -20.67 5.91 1.38
C VAL A 210 -20.81 4.82 0.34
N GLN A 211 -20.26 3.60 0.58
CA GLN A 211 -20.32 2.48 -0.35
C GLN A 211 -21.62 1.68 -0.25
N ARG A 212 -22.09 1.17 -1.40
CA ARG A 212 -23.30 0.34 -1.48
C ARG A 212 -23.04 -1.18 -1.46
N GLY A 213 -21.78 -1.57 -1.52
CA GLY A 213 -21.35 -2.97 -1.58
C GLY A 213 -20.35 -3.24 -2.72
N HIS A 214 -19.99 -4.51 -2.91
CA HIS A 214 -18.90 -4.94 -3.80
C HIS A 214 -19.44 -5.94 -4.83
N PHE A 215 -20.24 -5.48 -5.79
CA PHE A 215 -20.86 -6.33 -6.79
C PHE A 215 -19.89 -6.70 -7.92
N TYR A 216 -19.46 -5.72 -8.72
CA TYR A 216 -18.56 -5.92 -9.85
C TYR A 216 -17.49 -4.86 -9.90
N ALA A 217 -16.24 -5.27 -10.14
CA ALA A 217 -15.15 -4.35 -10.40
C ALA A 217 -14.29 -4.78 -11.59
N ILE A 218 -13.87 -3.79 -12.37
CA ILE A 218 -12.77 -3.92 -13.32
C ILE A 218 -11.56 -3.18 -12.76
N VAL A 219 -10.44 -3.87 -12.63
CA VAL A 219 -9.17 -3.25 -12.23
C VAL A 219 -8.33 -2.99 -13.49
N ASP A 220 -8.17 -1.70 -13.82
CA ASP A 220 -7.25 -1.30 -14.89
C ASP A 220 -5.82 -1.33 -14.39
N GLU A 221 -4.89 -1.78 -15.25
CA GLU A 221 -3.51 -2.04 -14.89
C GLU A 221 -3.43 -2.98 -13.68
N VAL A 222 -4.21 -4.07 -13.73
CA VAL A 222 -4.39 -5.04 -12.62
C VAL A 222 -3.08 -5.61 -12.08
N ASP A 223 -2.06 -5.71 -12.90
CA ASP A 223 -0.72 -6.13 -12.51
C ASP A 223 0.00 -5.10 -11.61
N SER A 224 -0.25 -3.81 -11.78
CA SER A 224 0.24 -2.79 -10.85
C SER A 224 -0.49 -2.88 -9.51
N VAL A 225 -1.80 -2.85 -9.57
CA VAL A 225 -2.65 -2.80 -8.38
C VAL A 225 -2.54 -4.09 -7.55
N CYS A 226 -2.69 -5.25 -8.20
CA CYS A 226 -2.79 -6.55 -7.52
C CYS A 226 -1.45 -7.24 -7.28
N ILE A 227 -0.36 -6.80 -7.92
CA ILE A 227 0.97 -7.39 -7.74
C ILE A 227 1.94 -6.39 -7.12
N ASP A 228 2.17 -5.22 -7.73
CA ASP A 228 3.18 -4.26 -7.24
C ASP A 228 2.76 -3.58 -5.94
N GLU A 229 1.58 -2.97 -5.93
CA GLU A 229 1.05 -2.26 -4.76
C GLU A 229 0.57 -3.20 -3.66
N ALA A 230 0.27 -4.46 -3.99
CA ALA A 230 -0.21 -5.47 -3.05
C ALA A 230 0.87 -6.02 -2.09
N ARG A 231 2.02 -5.38 -1.99
CA ARG A 231 3.07 -5.66 -1.00
C ARG A 231 2.82 -4.97 0.34
N THR A 232 1.99 -3.94 0.36
CA THR A 232 1.65 -3.18 1.56
C THR A 232 0.14 -3.13 1.75
N PRO A 233 -0.36 -3.30 2.99
CA PRO A 233 -1.77 -3.15 3.27
C PRO A 233 -2.18 -1.67 3.22
N LEU A 234 -3.49 -1.43 3.10
CA LEU A 234 -4.09 -0.13 3.37
C LEU A 234 -4.27 0.01 4.88
N ILE A 235 -3.78 1.10 5.45
CA ILE A 235 -3.81 1.33 6.89
C ILE A 235 -4.36 2.72 7.17
N ILE A 236 -5.38 2.80 8.01
CA ILE A 236 -5.81 4.04 8.66
C ILE A 236 -5.15 4.06 10.04
N SER A 237 -4.35 5.07 10.30
CA SER A 237 -3.68 5.23 11.59
C SER A 237 -4.04 6.56 12.24
N GLY A 238 -4.11 6.55 13.56
CA GLY A 238 -4.33 7.74 14.38
C GLY A 238 -3.17 7.98 15.34
N PRO A 239 -2.96 9.22 15.81
CA PRO A 239 -1.88 9.54 16.74
C PRO A 239 -2.14 8.88 18.11
N VAL A 240 -1.09 8.31 18.69
CA VAL A 240 -1.10 7.80 20.07
C VAL A 240 -1.03 8.99 21.04
N GLU A 241 -1.74 8.92 22.16
CA GLU A 241 -1.75 10.00 23.16
C GLU A 241 -0.38 10.27 23.75
N HIS A 242 0.42 9.23 23.97
CA HIS A 242 1.79 9.31 24.51
C HIS A 242 2.79 8.68 23.55
N SER A 243 3.59 9.53 22.88
CA SER A 243 4.70 9.06 22.05
C SER A 243 5.97 8.95 22.91
N THR A 244 6.55 7.76 23.00
CA THR A 244 7.75 7.44 23.77
C THR A 244 8.94 7.11 22.87
N HIS A 245 9.09 7.79 21.71
CA HIS A 245 10.22 7.56 20.84
C HIS A 245 11.55 8.00 21.49
N ALA A 246 12.58 7.18 21.35
CA ALA A 246 13.91 7.45 21.88
C ALA A 246 14.91 7.89 20.78
N TYR A 247 14.40 8.36 19.62
CA TYR A 247 15.26 8.72 18.48
C TYR A 247 16.21 9.88 18.82
N ASP A 248 15.79 10.87 19.62
CA ASP A 248 16.63 11.96 20.07
C ASP A 248 17.82 11.48 20.91
N LYS A 249 17.64 10.43 21.71
CA LYS A 249 18.69 9.78 22.51
C LYS A 249 19.67 9.00 21.63
N TRP A 250 19.15 8.27 20.62
CA TRP A 250 19.95 7.32 19.84
C TRP A 250 20.56 7.93 18.58
N LYS A 251 19.93 8.92 17.94
CA LYS A 251 20.43 9.55 16.70
C LYS A 251 21.89 9.98 16.78
N PRO A 252 22.34 10.78 17.78
CA PRO A 252 23.75 11.24 17.83
C PRO A 252 24.73 10.07 17.96
N ARG A 253 24.34 9.00 18.67
CA ARG A 253 25.19 7.82 18.90
C ARG A 253 25.28 6.97 17.63
N VAL A 254 24.15 6.71 16.96
CA VAL A 254 24.07 5.93 15.72
C VAL A 254 24.76 6.69 14.58
N GLU A 255 24.56 8.01 14.47
CA GLU A 255 25.25 8.83 13.47
C GLU A 255 26.78 8.80 13.66
N ARG A 256 27.24 8.84 14.92
CA ARG A 256 28.67 8.69 15.21
C ARG A 256 29.18 7.31 14.85
N LEU A 257 28.40 6.25 15.12
CA LEU A 257 28.72 4.87 14.74
C LEU A 257 28.86 4.75 13.21
N TYR A 258 27.87 5.25 12.46
CA TYR A 258 27.84 5.31 11.00
C TYR A 258 29.08 6.02 10.45
N ARG A 259 29.38 7.20 10.94
CA ARG A 259 30.56 7.99 10.54
C ARG A 259 31.90 7.32 10.91
N THR A 260 31.92 6.43 11.89
CA THR A 260 33.13 5.69 12.31
C THR A 260 33.35 4.45 11.44
N GLN A 261 32.28 3.78 10.97
CA GLN A 261 32.37 2.61 10.13
C GLN A 261 32.98 2.93 8.76
N ILE A 262 32.62 4.04 8.13
CA ILE A 262 33.08 4.43 6.80
C ILE A 262 34.60 4.48 6.67
N PRO A 263 35.36 5.19 7.54
CA PRO A 263 36.82 5.20 7.54
C PRO A 263 37.42 3.81 7.82
N LEU A 264 36.82 3.03 8.71
CA LEU A 264 37.24 1.66 9.01
C LEU A 264 37.21 0.81 7.75
N VAL A 265 36.07 0.79 7.06
CA VAL A 265 35.90 0.02 5.80
C VAL A 265 36.89 0.50 4.74
N ASN A 266 37.07 1.81 4.57
CA ASN A 266 38.04 2.35 3.60
C ASN A 266 39.48 1.93 3.91
N LYS A 267 39.84 1.83 5.21
CA LYS A 267 41.16 1.34 5.64
C LYS A 267 41.33 -0.14 5.30
N VAL A 268 40.32 -0.95 5.61
CA VAL A 268 40.28 -2.40 5.31
C VAL A 268 40.38 -2.67 3.81
N ILE A 269 39.68 -1.87 2.97
CA ILE A 269 39.79 -1.94 1.51
C ILE A 269 41.24 -1.65 1.05
N ALA A 270 41.88 -0.60 1.61
CA ALA A 270 43.24 -0.25 1.24
C ALA A 270 44.27 -1.33 1.68
N GLU A 271 44.04 -2.00 2.81
CA GLU A 271 44.81 -3.16 3.24
C GLU A 271 44.61 -4.34 2.29
N GLY A 272 43.35 -4.64 1.91
CA GLY A 272 43.04 -5.68 0.93
C GLY A 272 43.68 -5.44 -0.44
N GLU A 273 43.71 -4.19 -0.93
CA GLU A 273 44.38 -3.80 -2.18
C GLU A 273 45.91 -4.05 -2.12
N ARG A 274 46.55 -3.72 -1.00
CA ARG A 274 47.98 -4.00 -0.80
C ARG A 274 48.29 -5.50 -0.80
N LEU A 275 47.43 -6.29 -0.08
CA LEU A 275 47.62 -7.73 -0.01
C LEU A 275 47.44 -8.42 -1.38
N LEU A 276 46.50 -7.93 -2.20
CA LEU A 276 46.37 -8.37 -3.58
C LEU A 276 47.63 -8.08 -4.41
N GLN A 277 48.21 -6.91 -4.23
CA GLN A 277 49.47 -6.53 -4.93
C GLN A 277 50.69 -7.35 -4.45
N SER A 278 50.69 -7.82 -3.18
CA SER A 278 51.73 -8.68 -2.64
C SER A 278 51.54 -10.17 -2.97
N GLY A 279 50.38 -10.57 -3.54
CA GLY A 279 50.08 -11.95 -3.89
C GLY A 279 49.53 -12.78 -2.69
N GLU A 280 49.11 -12.13 -1.65
CA GLU A 280 48.52 -12.77 -0.43
C GLU A 280 46.98 -12.89 -0.56
N ASP A 281 46.56 -13.66 -1.58
CA ASP A 281 45.17 -13.72 -2.06
C ASP A 281 44.14 -14.09 -0.97
N ARG A 282 44.50 -15.00 -0.05
CA ARG A 282 43.56 -15.43 1.01
C ARG A 282 43.32 -14.33 2.05
N GLU A 283 44.38 -13.63 2.46
CA GLU A 283 44.25 -12.54 3.45
C GLU A 283 43.58 -11.32 2.80
N ALA A 284 43.90 -11.05 1.54
CA ALA A 284 43.21 -10.05 0.74
C ALA A 284 41.68 -10.34 0.66
N ALA A 285 41.31 -11.59 0.32
CA ALA A 285 39.92 -11.99 0.26
C ALA A 285 39.23 -11.82 1.62
N TYR A 286 39.90 -12.11 2.75
CA TYR A 286 39.35 -11.91 4.10
C TYR A 286 39.08 -10.43 4.38
N LYS A 287 40.05 -9.54 4.09
CA LYS A 287 39.85 -8.09 4.27
C LYS A 287 38.75 -7.53 3.36
N LEU A 288 38.70 -7.95 2.12
CA LEU A 288 37.65 -7.53 1.20
C LEU A 288 36.26 -8.06 1.58
N LEU A 289 36.17 -9.27 2.19
CA LEU A 289 34.93 -9.80 2.74
C LEU A 289 34.43 -8.96 3.92
N ILE A 290 35.32 -8.53 4.84
CA ILE A 290 34.97 -7.59 5.91
C ILE A 290 34.40 -6.33 5.30
N ALA A 291 35.06 -5.76 4.27
CA ALA A 291 34.60 -4.54 3.61
C ALA A 291 33.23 -4.74 2.93
N LYS A 292 32.99 -5.89 2.28
CA LYS A 292 31.71 -6.25 1.64
C LYS A 292 30.57 -6.33 2.64
N ARG A 293 30.80 -6.92 3.80
CA ARG A 293 29.80 -7.00 4.86
C ARG A 293 29.57 -5.68 5.61
N GLY A 294 30.58 -4.79 5.63
CA GLY A 294 30.53 -3.51 6.32
C GLY A 294 29.99 -2.35 5.50
N SER A 295 30.17 -2.37 4.17
CA SER A 295 29.66 -1.35 3.23
C SER A 295 29.68 -1.90 1.79
N PRO A 296 28.69 -2.71 1.40
CA PRO A 296 28.66 -3.37 0.09
C PRO A 296 28.57 -2.39 -1.09
N ARG A 297 28.03 -1.19 -0.89
CA ARG A 297 27.93 -0.13 -1.91
C ARG A 297 29.17 0.77 -2.00
N ASN A 298 30.27 0.43 -1.32
CA ASN A 298 31.50 1.22 -1.38
C ASN A 298 32.12 1.21 -2.78
N ARG A 299 32.30 2.40 -3.38
CA ARG A 299 32.78 2.55 -4.77
C ARG A 299 34.18 1.95 -5.01
N LYS A 300 35.05 1.96 -4.00
CA LYS A 300 36.38 1.36 -4.13
C LYS A 300 36.32 -0.16 -4.13
N LEU A 301 35.49 -0.72 -3.22
CA LEU A 301 35.25 -2.16 -3.17
C LEU A 301 34.66 -2.67 -4.49
N ILE A 302 33.59 -2.04 -4.98
CA ILE A 302 32.97 -2.39 -6.27
C ILE A 302 33.98 -2.33 -7.43
N LYS A 303 34.93 -1.38 -7.38
CA LYS A 303 36.01 -1.32 -8.38
C LYS A 303 36.95 -2.52 -8.30
N MET A 304 37.29 -2.95 -7.08
CA MET A 304 38.22 -4.10 -6.88
C MET A 304 37.51 -5.43 -7.18
N GLU A 305 36.26 -5.60 -6.85
CA GLU A 305 35.47 -6.79 -7.21
C GLU A 305 35.39 -7.05 -8.72
N LYS A 306 35.62 -6.03 -9.55
CA LYS A 306 35.70 -6.14 -11.02
C LYS A 306 37.05 -6.65 -11.53
N GLU A 307 38.06 -6.63 -10.70
CA GLU A 307 39.35 -7.17 -11.08
C GLU A 307 39.26 -8.69 -11.17
N LYS A 308 40.01 -9.25 -12.16
CA LYS A 308 39.90 -10.68 -12.51
C LYS A 308 40.19 -11.60 -11.32
N GLY A 309 39.18 -12.36 -10.93
CA GLY A 309 39.27 -13.37 -9.86
C GLY A 309 38.98 -12.89 -8.44
N VAL A 310 38.95 -11.58 -8.16
CA VAL A 310 38.77 -11.02 -6.80
C VAL A 310 37.40 -11.38 -6.21
N LEU A 311 36.34 -11.19 -6.96
CA LEU A 311 34.98 -11.54 -6.47
C LEU A 311 34.88 -13.03 -6.15
N LYS A 312 35.41 -13.89 -7.00
CA LYS A 312 35.38 -15.35 -6.79
C LYS A 312 36.18 -15.77 -5.55
N MET A 313 37.28 -15.07 -5.24
CA MET A 313 38.05 -15.31 -4.02
C MET A 313 37.23 -14.94 -2.77
N ILE A 314 36.59 -13.78 -2.79
CA ILE A 314 35.74 -13.31 -1.68
C ILE A 314 34.59 -14.29 -1.42
N GLU A 315 33.85 -14.68 -2.45
CA GLU A 315 32.70 -15.60 -2.35
C GLU A 315 33.15 -17.03 -1.95
N GLY A 316 34.27 -17.49 -2.47
CA GLY A 316 34.82 -18.79 -2.07
C GLY A 316 35.19 -18.84 -0.60
N LEU A 317 35.76 -17.76 -0.06
CA LEU A 317 36.09 -17.64 1.36
C LEU A 317 34.82 -17.50 2.21
N GLU A 318 33.83 -16.70 1.76
CA GLU A 318 32.54 -16.53 2.45
C GLU A 318 31.83 -17.88 2.61
N LEU A 319 31.72 -18.68 1.55
CA LEU A 319 31.14 -20.03 1.58
C LEU A 319 31.93 -20.99 2.51
N GLN A 320 33.27 -20.87 2.53
CA GLN A 320 34.10 -21.67 3.44
C GLN A 320 33.81 -21.30 4.90
N LEU A 321 33.83 -20.02 5.27
CA LEU A 321 33.59 -19.52 6.61
C LEU A 321 32.16 -19.82 7.07
N LEU A 322 31.19 -19.76 6.17
CA LEU A 322 29.81 -20.12 6.46
C LEU A 322 29.68 -21.61 6.80
N ARG A 323 30.33 -22.51 6.02
CA ARG A 323 30.36 -23.93 6.26
C ARG A 323 31.04 -24.26 7.59
N ASP A 324 32.12 -23.56 7.89
CA ASP A 324 32.94 -23.79 9.09
C ASP A 324 32.32 -23.06 10.32
N LYS A 325 31.20 -22.38 10.17
CA LYS A 325 30.49 -21.55 11.18
C LYS A 325 31.35 -20.41 11.78
N LYS A 326 32.30 -19.90 11.02
CA LYS A 326 33.26 -18.87 11.44
C LYS A 326 32.99 -17.48 10.85
N LEU A 327 31.83 -17.26 10.25
CA LEU A 327 31.49 -15.98 9.64
C LEU A 327 31.40 -14.84 10.68
N HIS A 328 31.09 -15.18 11.95
CA HIS A 328 31.06 -14.23 13.06
C HIS A 328 32.44 -13.58 13.31
N GLU A 329 33.56 -14.28 13.06
CA GLU A 329 34.90 -13.71 13.20
C GLU A 329 35.11 -12.50 12.25
N VAL A 330 34.49 -12.51 11.07
CA VAL A 330 34.48 -11.40 10.11
C VAL A 330 33.62 -10.25 10.61
N ASP A 331 32.46 -10.57 11.20
CA ASP A 331 31.49 -9.59 11.68
C ASP A 331 31.99 -8.82 12.92
N GLU A 332 32.81 -9.44 13.75
CA GLU A 332 33.42 -8.81 14.94
C GLU A 332 34.43 -7.69 14.63
N GLU A 333 35.01 -7.71 13.43
CA GLU A 333 35.91 -6.63 12.97
C GLU A 333 35.16 -5.31 12.67
N LEU A 334 33.84 -5.38 12.44
CA LEU A 334 32.97 -4.30 12.09
C LEU A 334 32.17 -3.80 13.31
N TYR A 335 31.61 -2.60 13.24
CA TYR A 335 30.62 -2.12 14.22
C TYR A 335 29.22 -2.64 13.91
N TYR A 336 28.88 -2.85 12.66
CA TYR A 336 27.64 -3.47 12.19
C TYR A 336 27.87 -4.07 10.81
N THR A 337 27.02 -5.01 10.45
CA THR A 337 27.00 -5.69 9.15
C THR A 337 25.74 -5.37 8.38
N ILE A 338 25.85 -5.33 7.06
CA ILE A 338 24.77 -5.00 6.13
C ILE A 338 24.49 -6.23 5.27
N GLU A 339 23.25 -6.70 5.28
CA GLU A 339 22.77 -7.75 4.39
C GLU A 339 21.74 -7.15 3.42
N GLU A 340 22.20 -6.67 2.28
CA GLU A 340 21.35 -5.96 1.31
C GLU A 340 20.22 -6.83 0.76
N ARG A 341 20.46 -8.13 0.56
CA ARG A 341 19.44 -9.07 0.02
C ARG A 341 18.26 -9.25 0.96
N GLU A 342 18.52 -9.21 2.26
CA GLU A 342 17.50 -9.35 3.31
C GLU A 342 16.98 -7.99 3.81
N ASN A 343 17.56 -6.90 3.32
CA ASN A 343 17.27 -5.53 3.76
C ASN A 343 17.43 -5.36 5.28
N THR A 344 18.50 -5.95 5.85
CA THR A 344 18.78 -5.93 7.29
C THR A 344 20.15 -5.35 7.60
N VAL A 345 20.25 -4.70 8.76
CA VAL A 345 21.51 -4.23 9.36
C VAL A 345 21.61 -4.82 10.77
N LYS A 346 22.71 -5.50 11.08
CA LYS A 346 22.92 -6.17 12.36
C LYS A 346 24.09 -5.53 13.11
N LEU A 347 23.87 -5.14 14.37
CA LEU A 347 24.94 -4.65 15.25
C LEU A 347 25.84 -5.81 15.67
N SER A 348 27.15 -5.60 15.61
CA SER A 348 28.15 -6.50 16.20
C SER A 348 28.35 -6.23 17.69
N GLU A 349 29.03 -7.12 18.40
CA GLU A 349 29.43 -6.85 19.80
C GLU A 349 30.27 -5.56 19.94
N ARG A 350 31.16 -5.33 18.98
CA ARG A 350 31.97 -4.09 18.91
C ARG A 350 31.08 -2.86 18.78
N GLY A 351 30.02 -2.93 17.98
CA GLY A 351 29.04 -1.85 17.82
C GLY A 351 28.24 -1.62 19.08
N MET A 352 27.83 -2.66 19.77
CA MET A 352 27.12 -2.57 21.05
C MET A 352 27.97 -1.88 22.12
N LYS A 353 29.23 -2.31 22.27
CA LYS A 353 30.20 -1.69 23.19
C LYS A 353 30.48 -0.22 22.83
N PHE A 354 30.47 0.15 21.56
CA PHE A 354 30.66 1.53 21.12
C PHE A 354 29.45 2.41 21.45
N LEU A 355 28.23 1.91 21.28
CA LEU A 355 26.99 2.66 21.55
C LEU A 355 26.73 2.85 23.05
N SER A 356 27.10 1.89 23.89
CA SER A 356 26.95 1.93 25.36
C SER A 356 28.19 1.36 26.04
N PRO A 357 29.26 2.19 26.19
CA PRO A 357 30.49 1.75 26.86
C PRO A 357 30.30 1.41 28.34
N GLU A 358 29.31 2.06 28.97
CA GLU A 358 29.05 1.93 30.41
C GLU A 358 28.25 0.66 30.75
N ASP A 359 27.38 0.23 29.87
CA ASP A 359 26.55 -0.97 30.06
C ASP A 359 26.36 -1.72 28.72
N PRO A 360 27.25 -2.65 28.38
CA PRO A 360 27.11 -3.50 27.19
C PRO A 360 25.88 -4.41 27.21
N THR A 361 25.40 -4.77 28.41
CA THR A 361 24.23 -5.65 28.61
C THR A 361 22.91 -4.94 28.39
N ALA A 362 22.90 -3.60 28.29
CA ALA A 362 21.72 -2.82 27.92
C ALA A 362 21.08 -3.25 26.59
N PHE A 363 21.84 -3.96 25.74
CA PHE A 363 21.38 -4.46 24.44
C PHE A 363 20.88 -5.90 24.46
N GLU A 364 21.07 -6.63 25.56
CA GLU A 364 20.60 -7.99 25.71
C GLU A 364 19.12 -7.99 26.11
N LEU A 365 18.34 -8.72 25.35
CA LEU A 365 16.94 -8.96 25.72
C LEU A 365 16.92 -10.01 26.85
N PRO A 366 16.18 -9.75 27.95
CA PRO A 366 16.03 -10.75 29.00
C PRO A 366 15.40 -12.02 28.43
N ASN A 367 15.83 -13.17 28.89
CA ASN A 367 15.19 -14.43 28.55
C ASN A 367 13.82 -14.49 29.26
N LEU A 368 12.78 -14.13 28.51
CA LEU A 368 11.41 -14.03 29.02
C LEU A 368 10.94 -15.35 29.67
N ALA A 369 11.24 -16.48 29.02
CA ALA A 369 10.84 -17.80 29.52
C ALA A 369 11.52 -18.15 30.88
N GLU A 370 12.79 -17.83 31.01
CA GLU A 370 13.54 -18.07 32.26
C GLU A 370 13.08 -17.13 33.38
N ALA A 371 12.86 -15.84 33.05
CA ALA A 371 12.37 -14.86 34.03
C ALA A 371 10.96 -15.21 34.55
N ILE A 372 10.06 -15.64 33.64
CA ILE A 372 8.72 -16.10 34.04
C ILE A 372 8.81 -17.40 34.82
N GLY A 373 9.66 -18.35 34.41
CA GLY A 373 9.89 -19.61 35.13
C GLY A 373 10.34 -19.40 36.58
N MET A 374 11.28 -18.46 36.80
CA MET A 374 11.72 -18.08 38.14
C MET A 374 10.58 -17.54 39.02
N VAL A 375 9.64 -16.76 38.44
CA VAL A 375 8.46 -16.26 39.17
C VAL A 375 7.50 -17.40 39.48
N ASP A 376 7.30 -18.35 38.55
CA ASP A 376 6.41 -19.51 38.75
C ASP A 376 6.93 -20.48 39.80
N GLU A 377 8.24 -20.72 39.84
CA GLU A 377 8.89 -21.56 40.84
C GLU A 377 8.96 -20.94 42.22
N ASN A 378 8.80 -19.62 42.33
CA ASN A 378 8.86 -18.94 43.62
C ASN A 378 7.61 -19.20 44.46
N ARG A 379 7.74 -20.09 45.44
CA ARG A 379 6.65 -20.52 46.36
C ARG A 379 6.30 -19.46 47.43
N SER A 380 7.09 -18.40 47.60
CA SER A 380 6.83 -17.35 48.58
C SER A 380 5.85 -16.30 48.09
N LEU A 381 5.54 -16.25 46.79
CA LEU A 381 4.62 -15.28 46.17
C LEU A 381 3.21 -15.86 46.07
N SER A 382 2.23 -15.05 46.42
CA SER A 382 0.82 -15.33 46.17
C SER A 382 0.50 -15.31 44.66
N ALA A 383 -0.62 -15.88 44.23
CA ALA A 383 -1.03 -15.88 42.83
C ALA A 383 -1.11 -14.45 42.24
N ARG A 384 -1.60 -13.49 43.03
CA ARG A 384 -1.70 -12.07 42.63
C ARG A 384 -0.31 -11.42 42.50
N GLU A 385 0.60 -11.69 43.41
CA GLU A 385 1.99 -11.15 43.33
C GLU A 385 2.77 -11.76 42.16
N LYS A 386 2.55 -13.05 41.85
CA LYS A 386 3.09 -13.67 40.64
C LYS A 386 2.59 -13.02 39.37
N ALA A 387 1.29 -12.73 39.28
CA ALA A 387 0.72 -12.03 38.13
C ALA A 387 1.35 -10.64 37.94
N VAL A 388 1.41 -9.83 38.98
CA VAL A 388 2.03 -8.49 38.97
C VAL A 388 3.53 -8.57 38.60
N ALA A 389 4.26 -9.58 39.11
CA ALA A 389 5.66 -9.76 38.76
C ALA A 389 5.87 -10.16 37.29
N LYS A 390 4.99 -10.99 36.75
CA LYS A 390 5.00 -11.35 35.32
C LYS A 390 4.70 -10.16 34.43
N ASP A 391 3.67 -9.37 34.76
CA ASP A 391 3.34 -8.14 34.03
C ASP A 391 4.52 -7.18 34.03
N LYS A 392 5.22 -7.02 35.14
CA LYS A 392 6.41 -6.17 35.21
C LYS A 392 7.53 -6.67 34.31
N ILE A 393 7.78 -7.97 34.25
CA ILE A 393 8.77 -8.59 33.34
C ILE A 393 8.38 -8.36 31.89
N HIS A 394 7.10 -8.52 31.55
CA HIS A 394 6.61 -8.23 30.20
C HIS A 394 6.78 -6.76 29.81
N MET A 395 6.51 -5.83 30.70
CA MET A 395 6.69 -4.38 30.45
C MET A 395 8.19 -4.05 30.23
N GLU A 396 9.08 -4.55 31.07
CA GLU A 396 10.53 -4.34 30.94
C GLU A 396 11.08 -4.93 29.63
N TYR A 397 10.58 -6.10 29.24
CA TYR A 397 10.92 -6.72 27.96
C TYR A 397 10.44 -5.89 26.76
N ALA A 398 9.21 -5.41 26.81
CA ALA A 398 8.63 -4.57 25.75
C ALA A 398 9.40 -3.23 25.59
N GLU A 399 9.79 -2.60 26.68
CA GLU A 399 10.58 -1.37 26.66
C GLU A 399 11.97 -1.59 26.04
N LYS A 400 12.69 -2.63 26.46
CA LYS A 400 14.00 -2.98 25.87
C LYS A 400 13.89 -3.36 24.38
N MET A 401 12.82 -4.07 24.00
CA MET A 401 12.57 -4.42 22.61
C MET A 401 12.31 -3.17 21.75
N LYS A 402 11.56 -2.20 22.28
CA LYS A 402 11.30 -0.92 21.62
C LYS A 402 12.59 -0.10 21.42
N GLU A 403 13.45 -0.04 22.43
CA GLU A 403 14.75 0.63 22.30
C GLU A 403 15.64 -0.04 21.24
N LYS A 404 15.63 -1.37 21.18
CA LYS A 404 16.35 -2.12 20.16
C LYS A 404 15.82 -1.79 18.77
N LEU A 405 14.51 -1.81 18.58
CA LEU A 405 13.86 -1.50 17.30
C LEU A 405 14.20 -0.07 16.83
N ASN A 406 14.17 0.91 17.73
CA ASN A 406 14.53 2.29 17.41
C ASN A 406 15.97 2.44 16.89
N ARG A 407 16.93 1.69 17.46
CA ARG A 407 18.33 1.69 17.01
C ARG A 407 18.49 1.02 15.65
N ASP A 408 17.87 -0.14 15.50
CA ASP A 408 17.94 -0.94 14.27
C ASP A 408 17.32 -0.16 13.10
N ASN A 409 16.23 0.55 13.35
CA ASN A 409 15.59 1.43 12.37
C ASN A 409 16.44 2.65 12.01
N LEU A 410 17.13 3.26 12.97
CA LEU A 410 18.06 4.34 12.67
C LEU A 410 19.21 3.84 11.79
N LEU A 411 19.80 2.69 12.10
CA LEU A 411 20.86 2.10 11.27
C LEU A 411 20.35 1.78 9.86
N LYS A 412 19.16 1.19 9.74
CA LYS A 412 18.51 0.96 8.45
C LYS A 412 18.29 2.27 7.69
N ALA A 413 17.80 3.31 8.35
CA ALA A 413 17.56 4.61 7.75
C ALA A 413 18.84 5.23 7.19
N TYR A 414 20.00 5.08 7.85
CA TYR A 414 21.28 5.59 7.37
C TYR A 414 21.86 4.78 6.24
N GLU A 415 21.78 3.45 6.27
CA GLU A 415 22.50 2.56 5.35
C GLU A 415 21.69 2.09 4.14
N LEU A 416 20.39 1.85 4.32
CA LEU A 416 19.56 1.20 3.31
C LEU A 416 18.56 2.14 2.63
N PHE A 417 18.24 3.30 3.24
CA PHE A 417 17.28 4.25 2.69
C PHE A 417 17.95 5.54 2.25
N HIS A 418 17.90 5.82 0.96
CA HIS A 418 18.58 6.95 0.35
C HIS A 418 17.57 8.04 -0.08
N LYS A 419 17.94 9.29 0.21
CA LYS A 419 17.16 10.45 -0.22
C LYS A 419 17.17 10.55 -1.75
N ASP A 420 16.06 11.00 -2.33
CA ASP A 420 15.81 11.12 -3.77
C ASP A 420 15.74 9.77 -4.52
N GLU A 421 15.80 8.65 -3.77
CA GLU A 421 15.65 7.29 -4.28
C GLU A 421 14.43 6.61 -3.62
N ASN A 422 14.45 6.43 -2.30
CA ASN A 422 13.37 5.79 -1.53
C ASN A 422 12.39 6.80 -0.91
N TYR A 423 12.83 8.03 -0.68
CA TYR A 423 12.03 9.12 -0.14
C TYR A 423 12.56 10.49 -0.58
N VAL A 424 11.69 11.51 -0.51
CA VAL A 424 12.06 12.92 -0.67
C VAL A 424 11.70 13.71 0.58
N VAL A 425 12.33 14.86 0.76
CA VAL A 425 11.97 15.82 1.83
C VAL A 425 11.35 17.05 1.18
N MET A 426 10.06 17.27 1.41
CA MET A 426 9.31 18.42 0.90
C MET A 426 8.49 19.03 2.04
N ASP A 427 8.46 20.36 2.11
CA ASP A 427 7.74 21.13 3.12
C ASP A 427 8.03 20.71 4.58
N GLY A 428 9.26 20.27 4.84
CA GLY A 428 9.69 19.80 6.16
C GLY A 428 9.17 18.43 6.55
N LYS A 429 8.70 17.64 5.59
CA LYS A 429 8.20 16.26 5.79
C LYS A 429 8.93 15.28 4.90
N VAL A 430 9.10 14.06 5.40
CA VAL A 430 9.55 12.91 4.62
C VAL A 430 8.35 12.34 3.85
N ILE A 431 8.48 12.20 2.54
CA ILE A 431 7.45 11.62 1.67
C ILE A 431 8.06 10.42 0.95
N ILE A 432 7.40 9.29 1.02
CA ILE A 432 7.84 8.05 0.38
C ILE A 432 7.79 8.20 -1.14
N VAL A 433 8.80 7.69 -1.83
CA VAL A 433 8.81 7.46 -3.27
C VAL A 433 8.53 5.98 -3.51
N ASP A 434 7.50 5.69 -4.26
CA ASP A 434 7.20 4.30 -4.63
C ASP A 434 8.27 3.73 -5.56
N GLU A 435 8.87 2.63 -5.19
CA GLU A 435 9.99 1.99 -5.92
C GLU A 435 9.61 1.56 -7.35
N PHE A 436 8.33 1.24 -7.58
CA PHE A 436 7.84 0.74 -8.85
C PHE A 436 7.37 1.84 -9.78
N THR A 437 6.56 2.75 -9.25
CA THR A 437 5.97 3.83 -10.05
C THR A 437 6.83 5.08 -10.05
N GLY A 438 7.76 5.21 -9.09
CA GLY A 438 8.56 6.41 -8.88
C GLY A 438 7.71 7.62 -8.47
N ARG A 439 6.49 7.41 -7.98
CA ARG A 439 5.56 8.46 -7.56
C ARG A 439 5.69 8.76 -6.09
N LEU A 440 5.38 10.01 -5.73
CA LEU A 440 5.27 10.39 -4.34
C LEU A 440 3.98 9.79 -3.74
N MET A 441 4.10 9.29 -2.51
CA MET A 441 3.00 8.70 -1.74
C MET A 441 2.69 9.56 -0.52
N PRO A 442 2.03 10.72 -0.69
CA PRO A 442 1.69 11.60 0.43
C PRO A 442 0.71 10.88 1.37
N GLY A 443 0.92 11.03 2.67
CA GLY A 443 0.08 10.41 3.70
C GLY A 443 0.43 8.96 4.03
N ARG A 444 1.23 8.26 3.21
CA ARG A 444 1.79 6.95 3.58
C ARG A 444 3.06 7.10 4.44
N ARG A 445 3.24 6.19 5.38
CA ARG A 445 4.40 6.14 6.27
C ARG A 445 4.99 4.74 6.28
N TYR A 446 6.31 4.64 6.43
CA TYR A 446 6.94 3.35 6.71
C TYR A 446 6.51 2.87 8.11
N SER A 447 6.23 1.58 8.24
CA SER A 447 5.83 0.93 9.48
C SER A 447 6.97 0.81 10.51
N GLU A 448 6.63 0.36 11.69
CA GLU A 448 7.56 -0.07 12.74
C GLU A 448 8.56 0.99 13.21
N GLY A 449 8.22 2.27 13.08
CA GLY A 449 9.09 3.38 13.51
C GLY A 449 10.16 3.79 12.48
N LEU A 450 10.27 3.09 11.33
CA LEU A 450 11.26 3.45 10.30
C LEU A 450 11.03 4.85 9.73
N HIS A 451 9.76 5.29 9.59
CA HIS A 451 9.46 6.63 9.09
C HIS A 451 9.98 7.71 10.05
N GLN A 452 9.78 7.53 11.35
CA GLN A 452 10.33 8.42 12.37
C GLN A 452 11.86 8.39 12.39
N ALA A 453 12.47 7.23 12.13
CA ALA A 453 13.93 7.13 12.00
C ALA A 453 14.45 7.95 10.81
N LEU A 454 13.72 7.98 9.68
CA LEU A 454 14.04 8.84 8.53
C LEU A 454 13.82 10.32 8.84
N GLU A 455 12.73 10.67 9.51
CA GLU A 455 12.49 12.03 10.00
C GLU A 455 13.61 12.50 10.95
N ALA A 456 14.03 11.62 11.85
CA ALA A 456 15.18 11.85 12.73
C ALA A 456 16.48 12.03 11.92
N LYS A 457 16.78 11.16 10.96
CA LYS A 457 17.95 11.25 10.09
C LYS A 457 18.02 12.58 9.39
N GLU A 458 16.93 13.01 8.73
CA GLU A 458 16.87 14.26 7.96
C GLU A 458 16.76 15.51 8.83
N GLY A 459 16.55 15.37 10.16
CA GLY A 459 16.43 16.49 11.09
C GLY A 459 15.14 17.29 10.93
N VAL A 460 14.11 16.69 10.36
CA VAL A 460 12.75 17.27 10.31
C VAL A 460 12.00 16.94 11.60
N THR A 461 10.82 17.53 11.78
CA THR A 461 9.99 17.27 12.97
C THR A 461 9.57 15.81 12.98
N ILE A 462 9.90 15.09 14.05
CA ILE A 462 9.46 13.71 14.25
C ILE A 462 7.99 13.74 14.63
N GLU A 463 7.13 13.20 13.78
CA GLU A 463 5.70 13.10 14.08
C GLU A 463 5.45 11.99 15.11
N ARG A 464 4.36 12.13 15.90
CA ARG A 464 4.00 11.16 16.94
C ARG A 464 3.85 9.77 16.35
N GLU A 465 4.07 8.75 17.15
CA GLU A 465 3.73 7.38 16.79
C GLU A 465 2.24 7.30 16.43
N THR A 466 1.94 6.52 15.42
CA THR A 466 0.55 6.28 15.00
C THR A 466 0.17 4.84 15.33
N GLN A 467 -1.00 4.66 15.91
CA GLN A 467 -1.60 3.35 16.13
C GLN A 467 -2.50 2.99 14.95
N THR A 468 -2.46 1.75 14.51
CA THR A 468 -3.37 1.21 13.50
C THR A 468 -4.80 1.24 14.03
N MET A 469 -5.68 1.95 13.33
CA MET A 469 -7.12 2.00 13.64
C MET A 469 -7.90 1.00 12.80
N ALA A 470 -7.55 0.88 11.54
CA ALA A 470 -8.13 -0.07 10.60
C ALA A 470 -7.11 -0.44 9.53
N THR A 471 -7.13 -1.67 9.07
CA THR A 471 -6.21 -2.16 8.04
C THR A 471 -6.88 -3.23 7.18
N ILE A 472 -6.51 -3.28 5.90
CA ILE A 472 -6.87 -4.36 4.99
C ILE A 472 -5.80 -4.50 3.91
N THR A 473 -5.47 -5.73 3.50
CA THR A 473 -4.64 -5.94 2.32
C THR A 473 -5.46 -5.74 1.05
N LEU A 474 -4.82 -5.26 -0.03
CA LEU A 474 -5.49 -5.13 -1.34
C LEU A 474 -6.03 -6.48 -1.82
N GLN A 475 -5.32 -7.58 -1.52
CA GLN A 475 -5.76 -8.92 -1.84
C GLN A 475 -7.12 -9.25 -1.22
N ASN A 476 -7.27 -9.01 0.09
CA ASN A 476 -8.52 -9.30 0.79
C ASN A 476 -9.63 -8.31 0.42
N TYR A 477 -9.27 -7.05 0.14
CA TYR A 477 -10.24 -6.07 -0.34
C TYR A 477 -10.86 -6.50 -1.68
N PHE A 478 -10.05 -6.86 -2.69
CA PHE A 478 -10.58 -7.26 -4.00
C PHE A 478 -11.31 -8.61 -3.99
N LYS A 479 -11.01 -9.51 -3.06
CA LYS A 479 -11.77 -10.76 -2.85
C LYS A 479 -13.21 -10.53 -2.37
N MET A 480 -13.54 -9.34 -1.88
CA MET A 480 -14.90 -9.01 -1.44
C MET A 480 -15.88 -8.80 -2.59
N TYR A 481 -15.37 -8.52 -3.81
CA TYR A 481 -16.24 -8.38 -4.97
C TYR A 481 -16.82 -9.73 -5.38
N GLU A 482 -18.13 -9.77 -5.60
CA GLU A 482 -18.82 -10.98 -6.10
C GLU A 482 -18.28 -11.38 -7.48
N LYS A 483 -17.92 -10.37 -8.28
CA LYS A 483 -17.34 -10.55 -9.61
C LYS A 483 -16.20 -9.55 -9.79
N LEU A 484 -15.01 -10.07 -9.96
CA LEU A 484 -13.80 -9.28 -10.18
C LEU A 484 -13.26 -9.54 -11.58
N ALA A 485 -12.83 -8.49 -12.27
CA ALA A 485 -12.14 -8.59 -13.56
C ALA A 485 -10.93 -7.67 -13.59
N GLY A 486 -10.00 -7.93 -14.49
CA GLY A 486 -8.81 -7.11 -14.63
C GLY A 486 -8.39 -6.91 -16.07
N MET A 487 -7.73 -5.79 -16.36
CA MET A 487 -7.13 -5.54 -17.66
C MET A 487 -5.72 -4.96 -17.51
N THR A 488 -4.82 -5.40 -18.38
CA THR A 488 -3.43 -4.90 -18.43
C THR A 488 -2.78 -5.30 -19.74
N GLY A 489 -1.59 -4.78 -20.03
CA GLY A 489 -0.77 -5.21 -21.17
C GLY A 489 0.22 -6.34 -20.83
N THR A 490 0.28 -6.83 -19.58
CA THR A 490 1.40 -7.69 -19.11
C THR A 490 1.01 -8.57 -17.91
N ALA A 491 -0.02 -9.40 -17.99
CA ALA A 491 -0.44 -10.32 -16.93
C ALA A 491 0.09 -11.75 -17.07
N GLU A 492 0.41 -12.19 -18.28
CA GLU A 492 0.79 -13.58 -18.60
C GLU A 492 1.93 -14.12 -17.71
N THR A 493 2.90 -13.26 -17.39
CA THR A 493 4.05 -13.66 -16.55
C THR A 493 3.65 -14.03 -15.13
N GLU A 494 2.57 -13.46 -14.61
CA GLU A 494 2.07 -13.60 -13.25
C GLU A 494 0.73 -14.40 -13.20
N ALA A 495 0.36 -15.07 -14.31
CA ALA A 495 -0.95 -15.77 -14.42
C ALA A 495 -1.19 -16.78 -13.30
N ALA A 496 -0.15 -17.48 -12.84
CA ALA A 496 -0.25 -18.41 -11.71
C ALA A 496 -0.57 -17.70 -10.39
N GLU A 497 -0.02 -16.50 -10.15
CA GLU A 497 -0.31 -15.71 -8.95
C GLU A 497 -1.74 -15.16 -8.99
N PHE A 498 -2.18 -14.63 -10.12
CA PHE A 498 -3.56 -14.17 -10.29
C PHE A 498 -4.57 -15.30 -10.03
N MET A 499 -4.31 -16.50 -10.55
CA MET A 499 -5.17 -17.64 -10.31
C MET A 499 -5.18 -18.09 -8.85
N ASN A 500 -4.02 -18.19 -8.21
CA ASN A 500 -3.90 -18.69 -6.85
C ASN A 500 -4.41 -17.68 -5.80
N THR A 501 -4.23 -16.38 -6.02
CA THR A 501 -4.55 -15.32 -5.04
C THR A 501 -5.95 -14.78 -5.22
N TYR A 502 -6.36 -14.51 -6.46
CA TYR A 502 -7.62 -13.83 -6.79
C TYR A 502 -8.63 -14.70 -7.53
N ASN A 503 -8.26 -15.94 -7.88
CA ASN A 503 -9.05 -16.85 -8.73
C ASN A 503 -9.37 -16.25 -10.12
N LEU A 504 -8.42 -15.49 -10.68
CA LEU A 504 -8.57 -14.82 -11.98
C LEU A 504 -7.74 -15.53 -13.05
N GLU A 505 -8.42 -16.02 -14.09
CA GLU A 505 -7.78 -16.58 -15.28
C GLU A 505 -7.32 -15.45 -16.20
N VAL A 506 -6.09 -15.58 -16.75
CA VAL A 506 -5.52 -14.60 -17.69
C VAL A 506 -5.77 -15.08 -19.13
N VAL A 507 -6.43 -14.24 -19.91
CA VAL A 507 -6.69 -14.46 -21.35
C VAL A 507 -5.96 -13.39 -22.15
N VAL A 508 -5.02 -13.82 -23.00
CA VAL A 508 -4.23 -12.91 -23.85
C VAL A 508 -4.97 -12.67 -25.16
N ALA A 509 -5.49 -11.45 -25.34
CA ALA A 509 -6.14 -11.05 -26.58
C ALA A 509 -5.11 -10.71 -27.67
N PRO A 510 -5.34 -11.07 -28.94
CA PRO A 510 -4.47 -10.68 -30.03
C PRO A 510 -4.53 -9.17 -30.28
N THR A 511 -3.47 -8.60 -30.83
CA THR A 511 -3.47 -7.20 -31.27
C THR A 511 -4.32 -7.04 -32.53
N ASN A 512 -5.00 -5.88 -32.65
CA ASN A 512 -5.82 -5.57 -33.84
C ASN A 512 -4.99 -5.54 -35.13
N LYS A 513 -3.78 -4.99 -35.04
CA LYS A 513 -2.78 -5.01 -36.12
C LYS A 513 -1.49 -5.66 -35.63
N PRO A 514 -0.73 -6.33 -36.52
CA PRO A 514 0.56 -6.91 -36.15
C PRO A 514 1.54 -5.88 -35.56
N VAL A 515 2.26 -6.27 -34.52
CA VAL A 515 3.29 -5.43 -33.89
C VAL A 515 4.49 -5.32 -34.83
N ARG A 516 4.82 -4.11 -35.27
CA ARG A 516 5.95 -3.81 -36.16
C ARG A 516 7.19 -3.27 -35.45
N ARG A 517 7.17 -3.17 -34.11
CA ARG A 517 8.32 -2.74 -33.31
C ARG A 517 9.46 -3.74 -33.42
N ILE A 518 10.67 -3.23 -33.56
CA ILE A 518 11.90 -4.02 -33.52
C ILE A 518 12.51 -3.92 -32.14
N ASP A 519 12.58 -5.04 -31.45
CA ASP A 519 13.23 -5.14 -30.14
C ASP A 519 14.70 -5.61 -30.36
N TYR A 520 15.67 -4.68 -30.21
CA TYR A 520 17.09 -5.00 -30.32
C TYR A 520 17.58 -5.73 -29.08
N ASP A 521 18.66 -6.50 -29.25
CA ASP A 521 19.36 -7.16 -28.15
C ASP A 521 19.94 -6.13 -27.17
N ASP A 522 20.07 -6.54 -25.90
CA ASP A 522 20.63 -5.71 -24.85
C ASP A 522 22.11 -5.42 -25.09
N VAL A 523 22.54 -4.19 -24.78
CA VAL A 523 23.94 -3.76 -24.83
C VAL A 523 24.45 -3.65 -23.41
N ILE A 524 25.58 -4.35 -23.11
CA ILE A 524 26.09 -4.46 -21.75
C ILE A 524 27.47 -3.82 -21.65
N PHE A 525 27.71 -3.05 -20.60
CA PHE A 525 28.94 -2.33 -20.27
C PHE A 525 29.48 -2.76 -18.91
N LYS A 526 30.76 -2.57 -18.70
CA LYS A 526 31.41 -2.85 -17.41
C LYS A 526 30.97 -1.85 -16.35
N THR A 527 30.86 -0.56 -16.70
CA THR A 527 30.58 0.52 -15.76
C THR A 527 29.32 1.30 -16.10
N LYS A 528 28.66 1.89 -15.09
CA LYS A 528 27.54 2.82 -15.28
C LYS A 528 27.95 4.05 -16.14
N ARG A 529 29.23 4.48 -16.04
CA ARG A 529 29.74 5.62 -16.80
C ARG A 529 29.75 5.34 -18.29
N GLU A 530 30.34 4.20 -18.72
CA GLU A 530 30.34 3.76 -20.12
C GLU A 530 28.93 3.62 -20.66
N LYS A 531 28.06 2.98 -19.90
CA LYS A 531 26.63 2.84 -20.22
C LYS A 531 25.97 4.19 -20.49
N TYR A 532 26.12 5.16 -19.59
CA TYR A 532 25.48 6.46 -19.78
C TYR A 532 26.04 7.24 -20.96
N ASN A 533 27.35 7.14 -21.24
CA ASN A 533 27.92 7.71 -22.44
C ASN A 533 27.30 7.09 -23.70
N ALA A 534 27.20 5.78 -23.77
CA ALA A 534 26.58 5.08 -24.90
C ALA A 534 25.06 5.41 -25.04
N VAL A 535 24.35 5.59 -23.96
CA VAL A 535 22.94 6.06 -23.97
C VAL A 535 22.86 7.47 -24.58
N ILE A 536 23.75 8.36 -24.20
CA ILE A 536 23.79 9.72 -24.76
C ILE A 536 24.13 9.70 -26.26
N ASP A 537 25.09 8.89 -26.68
CA ASP A 537 25.49 8.77 -28.09
C ASP A 537 24.34 8.20 -28.94
N GLU A 538 23.59 7.21 -28.40
CA GLU A 538 22.39 6.69 -29.07
C GLU A 538 21.27 7.76 -29.18
N ILE A 539 21.07 8.55 -28.10
CA ILE A 539 20.10 9.66 -28.12
C ILE A 539 20.49 10.70 -29.19
N ILE A 540 21.77 11.08 -29.26
CA ILE A 540 22.27 12.03 -30.28
C ILE A 540 21.98 11.49 -31.69
N ARG A 541 22.35 10.23 -31.95
CA ARG A 541 22.15 9.58 -33.24
C ARG A 541 20.67 9.55 -33.66
N MET A 542 19.80 9.18 -32.76
CA MET A 542 18.35 9.12 -33.04
C MET A 542 17.73 10.52 -33.18
N ASN A 543 18.21 11.49 -32.41
CA ASN A 543 17.75 12.89 -32.50
C ASN A 543 18.18 13.54 -33.83
N GLU A 544 19.40 13.26 -34.33
CA GLU A 544 19.86 13.68 -35.66
C GLU A 544 18.98 13.12 -36.79
N MET A 545 18.39 11.93 -36.58
CA MET A 545 17.41 11.33 -37.50
C MET A 545 15.99 11.89 -37.27
N GLU A 546 15.82 12.92 -36.43
CA GLU A 546 14.54 13.53 -36.07
C GLU A 546 13.51 12.54 -35.48
N ARG A 547 13.95 11.45 -34.87
CA ARG A 547 13.08 10.46 -34.24
C ARG A 547 12.67 10.87 -32.82
N PRO A 548 11.44 10.66 -32.41
CA PRO A 548 11.07 10.77 -31.01
C PRO A 548 11.72 9.66 -30.18
N ILE A 549 12.20 10.01 -28.97
CA ILE A 549 12.94 9.11 -28.10
C ILE A 549 12.33 9.14 -26.70
N LEU A 550 12.03 7.97 -26.17
CA LEU A 550 11.65 7.80 -24.78
C LEU A 550 12.71 7.01 -24.02
N VAL A 551 13.32 7.65 -23.03
CA VAL A 551 14.36 7.06 -22.19
C VAL A 551 13.77 6.64 -20.86
N GLY A 552 13.68 5.32 -20.60
CA GLY A 552 13.25 4.75 -19.32
C GLY A 552 14.40 4.67 -18.32
N THR A 553 14.20 5.22 -17.11
CA THR A 553 15.17 5.20 -16.01
C THR A 553 14.56 4.57 -14.76
N VAL A 554 15.41 3.93 -13.93
CA VAL A 554 14.97 3.24 -12.71
C VAL A 554 14.82 4.17 -11.50
N SER A 555 15.47 5.34 -11.50
CA SER A 555 15.41 6.28 -10.38
C SER A 555 15.41 7.74 -10.84
N VAL A 556 14.97 8.62 -9.93
CA VAL A 556 14.99 10.07 -10.15
C VAL A 556 16.43 10.57 -10.36
N ASP A 557 17.39 10.06 -9.57
CA ASP A 557 18.81 10.47 -9.68
C ASP A 557 19.40 10.14 -11.07
N VAL A 558 19.09 8.96 -11.61
CA VAL A 558 19.51 8.58 -12.98
C VAL A 558 18.89 9.52 -14.00
N SER A 559 17.60 9.86 -13.87
CA SER A 559 16.92 10.78 -14.78
C SER A 559 17.54 12.18 -14.77
N GLU A 560 17.87 12.69 -13.58
CA GLU A 560 18.54 14.00 -13.43
C GLU A 560 19.99 13.98 -13.95
N THR A 561 20.69 12.88 -13.75
CA THR A 561 22.07 12.71 -14.26
C THR A 561 22.09 12.72 -15.79
N LEU A 562 21.24 11.95 -16.45
CA LEU A 562 21.11 11.95 -17.90
C LEU A 562 20.66 13.32 -18.42
N SER A 563 19.71 13.97 -17.74
CA SER A 563 19.29 15.35 -18.09
C SER A 563 20.44 16.33 -18.04
N ARG A 564 21.30 16.29 -17.00
CA ARG A 564 22.52 17.14 -16.94
C ARG A 564 23.49 16.86 -18.08
N MET A 565 23.65 15.59 -18.46
CA MET A 565 24.52 15.19 -19.58
C MET A 565 23.99 15.71 -20.92
N LEU A 566 22.67 15.57 -21.19
CA LEU A 566 22.02 16.05 -22.42
C LEU A 566 22.06 17.58 -22.53
N ARG A 567 21.85 18.31 -21.42
CA ARG A 567 22.00 19.78 -21.42
C ARG A 567 23.41 20.22 -21.81
N ARG A 568 24.42 19.52 -21.34
CA ARG A 568 25.84 19.80 -21.75
C ARG A 568 26.06 19.56 -23.23
N LYS A 569 25.32 18.66 -23.87
CA LYS A 569 25.36 18.38 -25.30
C LYS A 569 24.41 19.26 -26.12
N GLY A 570 23.64 20.16 -25.48
CA GLY A 570 22.72 21.09 -26.14
C GLY A 570 21.41 20.46 -26.64
N ILE A 571 21.06 19.24 -26.22
CA ILE A 571 19.86 18.53 -26.66
C ILE A 571 18.66 18.98 -25.81
N LYS A 572 17.60 19.46 -26.48
CA LYS A 572 16.32 19.77 -25.85
C LYS A 572 15.64 18.48 -25.41
N HIS A 573 15.16 18.44 -24.19
CA HIS A 573 14.47 17.28 -23.66
C HIS A 573 13.55 17.63 -22.52
N PHE A 574 12.54 16.79 -22.30
CA PHE A 574 11.69 16.81 -21.12
C PHE A 574 12.10 15.73 -20.12
N VAL A 575 11.85 16.00 -18.83
CA VAL A 575 12.07 15.02 -17.75
C VAL A 575 10.77 14.79 -17.04
N LEU A 576 10.35 13.54 -16.97
CA LEU A 576 9.15 13.09 -16.29
C LEU A 576 9.54 12.19 -15.14
N ASN A 577 9.50 12.74 -13.92
CA ASN A 577 9.81 12.03 -12.68
C ASN A 577 8.87 12.46 -11.55
N ALA A 578 9.01 11.85 -10.37
CA ALA A 578 8.16 12.10 -9.21
C ALA A 578 8.02 13.58 -8.81
N LYS A 579 9.04 14.41 -9.12
CA LYS A 579 9.03 15.85 -8.79
C LYS A 579 8.15 16.68 -9.76
N GLN A 580 7.74 16.14 -10.91
CA GLN A 580 7.04 16.87 -11.99
C GLN A 580 5.72 16.23 -12.43
N HIS A 581 5.10 15.44 -11.57
CA HIS A 581 3.90 14.67 -11.88
C HIS A 581 2.69 15.51 -12.35
N GLN A 582 2.59 16.77 -11.92
CA GLN A 582 1.48 17.66 -12.31
C GLN A 582 1.48 18.01 -13.82
N ARG A 583 2.64 17.94 -14.49
CA ARG A 583 2.81 18.21 -15.91
C ARG A 583 2.93 16.94 -16.76
N GLU A 584 2.63 15.78 -16.17
CA GLU A 584 2.80 14.49 -16.81
C GLU A 584 2.07 14.40 -18.16
N ALA A 585 0.79 14.76 -18.17
CA ALA A 585 -0.03 14.68 -19.37
C ALA A 585 0.45 15.59 -20.50
N GLU A 586 0.90 16.81 -20.17
CA GLU A 586 1.47 17.76 -21.12
C GLU A 586 2.76 17.21 -21.75
N ILE A 587 3.68 16.71 -20.93
CA ILE A 587 4.96 16.15 -21.40
C ILE A 587 4.74 14.93 -22.28
N VAL A 588 3.82 14.03 -21.89
CA VAL A 588 3.53 12.81 -22.69
C VAL A 588 2.87 13.15 -24.02
N ALA A 589 2.03 14.20 -24.09
CA ALA A 589 1.41 14.64 -25.33
C ALA A 589 2.46 15.04 -26.39
N HIS A 590 3.57 15.65 -25.96
CA HIS A 590 4.67 16.06 -26.84
C HIS A 590 5.72 14.95 -27.10
N ALA A 591 5.65 13.83 -26.39
CA ALA A 591 6.68 12.78 -26.47
C ALA A 591 6.75 12.05 -27.84
N GLY A 592 5.70 12.18 -28.66
CA GLY A 592 5.63 11.62 -30.01
C GLY A 592 6.01 12.61 -31.15
N GLU A 593 6.38 13.85 -30.82
CA GLU A 593 6.77 14.87 -31.78
C GLU A 593 8.17 14.59 -32.37
N LYS A 594 8.41 15.10 -33.56
CA LYS A 594 9.64 14.91 -34.34
C LYS A 594 10.87 15.41 -33.56
N GLY A 595 11.85 14.52 -33.36
CA GLY A 595 13.09 14.82 -32.65
C GLY A 595 12.95 15.08 -31.15
N MET A 596 11.78 14.85 -30.57
CA MET A 596 11.57 15.06 -29.13
C MET A 596 12.26 13.96 -28.30
N VAL A 597 12.96 14.39 -27.22
CA VAL A 597 13.59 13.50 -26.24
C VAL A 597 12.86 13.61 -24.92
N THR A 598 12.32 12.51 -24.41
CA THR A 598 11.65 12.44 -23.11
C THR A 598 12.35 11.44 -22.22
N ILE A 599 12.81 11.87 -21.04
CA ILE A 599 13.35 11.00 -20.01
C ILE A 599 12.24 10.73 -18.99
N ALA A 600 11.86 9.47 -18.79
CA ALA A 600 10.83 9.09 -17.85
C ALA A 600 11.37 8.10 -16.80
N THR A 601 11.08 8.34 -15.52
CA THR A 601 11.24 7.29 -14.51
C THR A 601 10.17 6.23 -14.69
N ASN A 602 10.37 5.04 -14.10
CA ASN A 602 9.49 3.90 -14.18
C ASN A 602 8.01 4.35 -14.20
N MET A 603 7.18 3.79 -15.02
CA MET A 603 5.73 3.99 -15.04
C MET A 603 5.21 5.44 -15.23
N ALA A 604 6.06 6.47 -15.22
CA ALA A 604 5.61 7.82 -15.53
C ALA A 604 4.98 7.84 -16.95
N GLY A 605 3.79 8.41 -17.07
CA GLY A 605 2.99 8.35 -18.30
C GLY A 605 2.23 7.03 -18.51
N ARG A 606 2.16 6.11 -17.54
CA ARG A 606 1.36 4.88 -17.61
C ARG A 606 -0.12 5.22 -17.80
N GLY A 607 -0.83 4.43 -18.63
CA GLY A 607 -2.23 4.71 -18.98
C GLY A 607 -2.43 5.86 -19.96
N THR A 608 -1.36 6.54 -20.40
CA THR A 608 -1.43 7.63 -21.39
C THR A 608 -0.85 7.17 -22.72
N ASP A 609 -1.53 7.47 -23.81
CA ASP A 609 -1.09 7.13 -25.16
C ASP A 609 -0.14 8.18 -25.73
N ILE A 610 0.96 7.74 -26.37
CA ILE A 610 1.91 8.58 -27.11
C ILE A 610 1.48 8.54 -28.57
N LYS A 611 0.86 9.62 -29.05
CA LYS A 611 0.51 9.76 -30.46
C LYS A 611 1.71 10.29 -31.23
N LEU A 612 2.07 9.62 -32.33
CA LEU A 612 3.15 10.05 -33.19
C LEU A 612 2.68 11.16 -34.13
N GLU A 613 3.52 12.18 -34.30
CA GLU A 613 3.26 13.26 -35.26
C GLU A 613 3.32 12.74 -36.70
N ASP A 614 2.56 13.38 -37.59
CA ASP A 614 2.60 13.09 -39.02
C ASP A 614 4.03 13.31 -39.57
N GLY A 615 4.57 12.35 -40.27
CA GLY A 615 5.95 12.38 -40.80
C GLY A 615 6.94 11.57 -39.96
N VAL A 616 6.69 11.34 -38.67
CA VAL A 616 7.47 10.39 -37.82
C VAL A 616 7.10 8.95 -38.19
N VAL A 617 5.86 8.68 -38.55
CA VAL A 617 5.32 7.35 -38.89
C VAL A 617 5.60 6.98 -40.36
N LYS A 618 5.76 7.95 -41.24
CA LYS A 618 5.88 7.77 -42.68
C LYS A 618 7.32 7.86 -43.15
N CYS A 619 8.08 6.79 -43.07
CA CYS A 619 9.29 6.65 -43.88
C CYS A 619 8.95 5.93 -45.19
N ASN A 620 9.80 6.07 -46.24
CA ASN A 620 9.56 5.43 -47.53
C ASN A 620 9.44 3.90 -47.44
N CYS A 621 10.15 3.25 -46.55
CA CYS A 621 10.05 1.81 -46.28
C CYS A 621 8.74 1.43 -45.60
N CYS A 622 8.30 2.23 -44.60
CA CYS A 622 7.07 1.94 -43.86
C CYS A 622 5.79 2.31 -44.60
N GLN A 623 5.83 3.31 -45.49
CA GLN A 623 4.73 3.66 -46.34
C GLN A 623 4.36 2.50 -47.27
N ILE A 624 5.35 1.79 -47.81
CA ILE A 624 5.17 0.60 -48.63
C ILE A 624 4.56 -0.54 -47.83
N LEU A 625 4.84 -0.62 -46.50
CA LEU A 625 4.28 -1.64 -45.61
C LEU A 625 2.87 -1.29 -45.10
N HIS A 626 2.49 0.02 -45.07
CA HIS A 626 1.19 0.48 -44.56
C HIS A 626 0.07 0.53 -45.61
N ASP A 627 0.39 0.85 -46.83
CA ASP A 627 -0.62 1.02 -47.89
C ASP A 627 -1.08 -0.29 -48.53
N SER A 628 -0.46 -1.40 -48.17
CA SER A 628 -0.74 -2.67 -48.80
C SER A 628 -1.20 -3.76 -47.84
N ASN A 629 -2.50 -3.83 -47.65
CA ASN A 629 -3.10 -5.11 -47.26
C ASN A 629 -2.97 -6.23 -48.33
N GLU A 630 -2.37 -5.91 -49.51
CA GLU A 630 -2.32 -6.75 -50.67
C GLU A 630 -0.94 -6.96 -51.33
N ILE A 631 0.17 -6.39 -50.80
CA ILE A 631 1.51 -6.64 -51.37
C ILE A 631 2.24 -7.73 -50.60
N PRO A 632 2.90 -8.68 -51.29
CA PRO A 632 3.70 -9.72 -50.63
C PRO A 632 4.80 -9.11 -49.78
N HIS A 633 4.96 -9.66 -48.59
CA HIS A 633 6.00 -9.33 -47.62
C HIS A 633 7.39 -9.34 -48.28
N ASP A 634 7.96 -8.16 -48.56
CA ASP A 634 9.29 -8.02 -49.13
C ASP A 634 10.33 -8.14 -48.03
N ALA A 635 10.88 -9.34 -47.87
CA ALA A 635 11.86 -9.65 -46.83
C ALA A 635 13.15 -8.84 -46.95
N GLU A 636 13.50 -8.37 -48.16
CA GLU A 636 14.69 -7.51 -48.37
C GLU A 636 14.42 -6.11 -47.84
N LYS A 637 13.29 -5.51 -48.10
CA LYS A 637 12.92 -4.19 -47.58
C LYS A 637 12.69 -4.17 -46.09
N GLU A 638 12.16 -5.26 -45.52
CA GLU A 638 12.07 -5.41 -44.06
C GLU A 638 13.47 -5.48 -43.45
N LYS A 639 14.39 -6.17 -44.10
CA LYS A 639 15.78 -6.26 -43.64
C LYS A 639 16.48 -4.91 -43.71
N GLU A 640 16.33 -4.16 -44.80
CA GLU A 640 16.86 -2.80 -44.99
C GLU A 640 16.31 -1.84 -43.93
N CYS A 641 14.98 -1.88 -43.65
CA CYS A 641 14.36 -1.12 -42.55
C CYS A 641 14.86 -1.53 -41.17
N ARG A 642 15.22 -2.78 -40.97
CA ARG A 642 15.85 -3.26 -39.71
C ARG A 642 17.31 -2.82 -39.53
N GLU A 643 18.08 -2.78 -40.61
CA GLU A 643 19.50 -2.39 -40.63
C GLU A 643 19.66 -0.85 -40.49
N GLU A 644 18.80 -0.06 -41.10
CA GLU A 644 18.81 1.42 -41.08
C GLU A 644 18.13 2.04 -39.87
N MET A 645 17.55 1.25 -38.95
CA MET A 645 16.72 1.65 -37.84
C MET A 645 15.39 2.29 -38.25
N PRO A 646 14.25 1.60 -37.99
CA PRO A 646 12.95 2.02 -38.45
C PRO A 646 12.50 3.35 -37.85
N CYS A 647 11.65 4.07 -38.59
CA CYS A 647 10.94 5.25 -38.12
C CYS A 647 10.08 4.94 -36.87
N GLY A 648 9.41 5.94 -36.31
CA GLY A 648 8.59 5.83 -35.13
C GLY A 648 9.37 6.02 -33.83
N LEU A 649 8.70 5.79 -32.71
CA LEU A 649 9.24 6.03 -31.36
C LEU A 649 10.36 5.03 -31.02
N HIS A 650 11.52 5.56 -30.62
CA HIS A 650 12.63 4.76 -30.11
C HIS A 650 12.64 4.71 -28.59
N ILE A 651 12.61 3.52 -28.02
CA ILE A 651 12.66 3.28 -26.58
C ILE A 651 14.09 2.93 -26.16
N ILE A 652 14.61 3.66 -25.19
CA ILE A 652 15.90 3.36 -24.56
C ILE A 652 15.62 2.97 -23.10
N GLY A 653 15.94 1.72 -22.73
CA GLY A 653 15.95 1.30 -21.32
C GLY A 653 17.36 1.47 -20.75
N THR A 654 17.52 2.19 -19.65
CA THR A 654 18.83 2.43 -19.02
C THR A 654 19.23 1.36 -18.01
N ALA A 655 18.34 0.45 -17.67
CA ALA A 655 18.56 -0.76 -16.88
C ALA A 655 17.40 -1.73 -17.10
N ARG A 656 17.59 -3.00 -16.72
CA ARG A 656 16.49 -3.95 -16.54
C ARG A 656 15.88 -3.76 -15.16
N HIS A 657 14.56 -3.80 -15.10
CA HIS A 657 13.82 -3.72 -13.86
C HIS A 657 13.81 -5.06 -13.13
N GLU A 658 13.39 -5.05 -11.89
CA GLU A 658 13.23 -6.26 -11.06
C GLU A 658 12.23 -7.26 -11.64
N SER A 659 11.21 -6.77 -12.37
CA SER A 659 10.22 -7.59 -13.04
C SER A 659 10.31 -7.44 -14.57
N ARG A 660 10.22 -8.58 -15.28
CA ARG A 660 10.17 -8.64 -16.75
C ARG A 660 8.96 -7.89 -17.31
N ARG A 661 7.92 -7.82 -16.54
CA ARG A 661 6.66 -7.15 -16.86
C ARG A 661 6.87 -5.65 -17.08
N ILE A 662 7.62 -4.99 -16.21
CA ILE A 662 7.93 -3.55 -16.33
C ILE A 662 8.73 -3.27 -17.62
N ASP A 663 9.66 -4.13 -17.96
CA ASP A 663 10.41 -4.03 -19.22
C ASP A 663 9.49 -4.17 -20.44
N ARG A 664 8.53 -5.11 -20.41
CA ARG A 664 7.51 -5.28 -21.46
C ARG A 664 6.60 -4.04 -21.58
N GLN A 665 6.23 -3.42 -20.47
CA GLN A 665 5.42 -2.20 -20.46
C GLN A 665 6.18 -1.01 -21.06
N LEU A 666 7.47 -0.87 -20.76
CA LEU A 666 8.31 0.16 -21.35
C LEU A 666 8.42 -0.03 -22.87
N ARG A 667 8.72 -1.25 -23.34
CA ARG A 667 8.76 -1.58 -24.77
C ARG A 667 7.41 -1.32 -25.44
N GLY A 668 6.29 -1.64 -24.77
CA GLY A 668 4.92 -1.46 -25.23
C GLY A 668 4.50 0.00 -25.46
N ARG A 669 5.34 0.97 -25.10
CA ARG A 669 5.11 2.39 -25.43
C ARG A 669 5.28 2.68 -26.91
N SER A 670 6.01 1.84 -27.63
CA SER A 670 6.28 1.94 -29.06
C SER A 670 5.64 0.77 -29.82
N GLY A 671 5.36 0.95 -31.11
CA GLY A 671 4.80 -0.08 -31.98
C GLY A 671 3.33 -0.36 -31.74
N ARG A 672 2.50 0.65 -31.46
CA ARG A 672 1.07 0.56 -31.17
C ARG A 672 0.26 0.61 -32.46
N GLN A 673 -0.84 -0.15 -32.53
CA GLN A 673 -1.78 -0.17 -33.66
C GLN A 673 -1.10 -0.29 -35.03
N GLY A 674 0.00 -1.05 -35.10
CA GLY A 674 0.75 -1.25 -36.33
C GLY A 674 1.77 -0.15 -36.66
N ASP A 675 1.95 0.82 -35.78
CA ASP A 675 2.99 1.85 -35.94
C ASP A 675 4.41 1.22 -35.90
N PRO A 676 5.38 1.74 -36.64
CA PRO A 676 6.76 1.33 -36.51
C PRO A 676 7.37 1.82 -35.21
N GLY A 677 8.49 1.25 -34.85
CA GLY A 677 9.23 1.68 -33.68
C GLY A 677 10.35 0.71 -33.32
N SER A 678 11.10 1.05 -32.31
CA SER A 678 12.19 0.18 -31.85
C SER A 678 12.46 0.32 -30.36
N SER A 679 13.10 -0.69 -29.77
CA SER A 679 13.54 -0.65 -28.36
C SER A 679 14.95 -1.22 -28.23
N ARG A 680 15.73 -0.65 -27.31
CA ARG A 680 17.06 -1.15 -26.92
C ARG A 680 17.31 -0.90 -25.42
N PHE A 681 17.90 -1.87 -24.75
CA PHE A 681 18.31 -1.73 -23.34
C PHE A 681 19.83 -1.61 -23.25
N PHE A 682 20.27 -0.67 -22.41
CA PHE A 682 21.68 -0.42 -22.08
C PHE A 682 21.90 -0.78 -20.62
N LEU A 683 22.76 -1.76 -20.36
CA LEU A 683 22.96 -2.36 -19.05
C LEU A 683 24.40 -2.20 -18.57
N SER A 684 24.61 -2.22 -17.27
CA SER A 684 25.91 -2.26 -16.64
C SER A 684 25.97 -3.37 -15.61
N LEU A 685 27.15 -3.95 -15.43
CA LEU A 685 27.40 -4.89 -14.34
C LEU A 685 27.27 -4.24 -12.95
N GLU A 686 27.32 -2.91 -12.91
CA GLU A 686 27.11 -2.12 -11.68
C GLU A 686 25.63 -1.87 -11.39
N ASP A 687 24.71 -2.25 -12.27
CA ASP A 687 23.27 -2.13 -12.02
C ASP A 687 22.86 -3.12 -10.91
N ASP A 688 21.95 -2.70 -10.02
CA ASP A 688 21.65 -3.45 -8.80
C ASP A 688 21.13 -4.87 -9.05
N LEU A 689 20.29 -5.05 -10.08
CA LEU A 689 19.85 -6.38 -10.48
C LEU A 689 21.03 -7.30 -10.85
N MET A 690 22.00 -6.76 -11.58
CA MET A 690 23.20 -7.49 -12.03
C MET A 690 24.15 -7.76 -10.87
N ARG A 691 24.36 -6.78 -10.00
CA ARG A 691 25.21 -6.87 -8.82
C ARG A 691 24.70 -7.88 -7.78
N LEU A 692 23.40 -7.86 -7.50
CA LEU A 692 22.80 -8.68 -6.44
C LEU A 692 22.47 -10.11 -6.88
N PHE A 693 22.08 -10.32 -8.14
CA PHE A 693 21.51 -11.59 -8.61
C PHE A 693 22.17 -12.19 -9.85
N GLY A 694 23.11 -11.48 -10.51
CA GLY A 694 23.64 -11.87 -11.80
C GLY A 694 25.14 -12.14 -11.88
N SER A 695 25.93 -11.83 -10.84
CA SER A 695 27.37 -11.61 -10.92
C SER A 695 28.22 -12.84 -11.21
N ASP A 696 28.04 -13.97 -10.52
CA ASP A 696 29.06 -15.02 -10.41
C ASP A 696 29.36 -15.73 -11.73
N LYS A 697 28.30 -15.99 -12.51
CA LYS A 697 28.46 -16.70 -13.81
C LYS A 697 28.70 -15.76 -14.98
N LEU A 698 28.26 -14.51 -14.86
CA LEU A 698 28.43 -13.49 -15.88
C LEU A 698 29.87 -12.96 -15.92
N VAL A 699 30.46 -12.67 -14.77
CA VAL A 699 31.89 -12.28 -14.65
C VAL A 699 32.80 -13.39 -15.22
N ALA A 700 32.50 -14.66 -14.89
CA ALA A 700 33.26 -15.79 -15.43
C ALA A 700 33.15 -15.95 -16.97
N ILE A 701 32.00 -15.59 -17.54
CA ILE A 701 31.85 -15.58 -19.02
C ILE A 701 32.59 -14.41 -19.65
N MET A 702 32.58 -13.25 -19.00
CA MET A 702 33.27 -12.06 -19.48
C MET A 702 34.78 -12.20 -19.43
N ASP A 703 35.32 -12.81 -18.40
CA ASP A 703 36.78 -13.14 -18.29
C ASP A 703 37.24 -14.05 -19.43
N ARG A 704 36.33 -14.89 -19.96
CA ARG A 704 36.64 -15.76 -21.11
C ARG A 704 36.59 -15.05 -22.46
N ILE A 705 35.76 -14.00 -22.58
CA ILE A 705 35.54 -13.29 -23.85
C ILE A 705 36.62 -12.21 -24.09
N GLY A 706 37.40 -11.81 -23.08
CA GLY A 706 38.52 -10.86 -23.22
C GLY A 706 38.05 -9.45 -23.64
N VAL A 707 37.18 -8.82 -22.84
CA VAL A 707 36.57 -7.52 -23.17
C VAL A 707 37.58 -6.38 -22.96
N GLU A 708 37.85 -5.62 -24.02
CA GLU A 708 38.61 -4.36 -23.94
C GLU A 708 37.77 -3.26 -23.27
N ASP A 709 38.42 -2.36 -22.54
CA ASP A 709 37.75 -1.20 -21.95
C ASP A 709 37.18 -0.27 -23.05
N ASP A 710 36.06 0.38 -22.78
CA ASP A 710 35.31 1.28 -23.70
C ASP A 710 34.61 0.61 -24.90
N LYS A 711 34.61 -0.71 -25.05
CA LYS A 711 33.80 -1.38 -26.07
C LYS A 711 32.59 -2.10 -25.45
N PRO A 712 31.42 -2.05 -26.12
CA PRO A 712 30.25 -2.79 -25.62
C PRO A 712 30.55 -4.30 -25.62
N ILE A 713 30.13 -4.94 -24.53
CA ILE A 713 30.18 -6.39 -24.44
C ILE A 713 29.09 -6.92 -25.36
N ILE A 714 29.50 -7.63 -26.37
CA ILE A 714 28.70 -8.08 -27.51
C ILE A 714 27.36 -8.66 -27.11
N GLN A 715 26.33 -8.33 -27.91
CA GLN A 715 24.99 -8.95 -28.03
C GLN A 715 25.11 -10.48 -27.96
N ASN A 716 24.78 -11.04 -26.78
CA ASN A 716 24.84 -12.50 -26.62
C ASN A 716 23.59 -12.99 -25.92
N ARG A 717 22.83 -13.83 -26.64
CA ARG A 717 21.60 -14.47 -26.11
C ARG A 717 21.79 -15.22 -24.79
N PHE A 718 23.00 -15.64 -24.48
CA PHE A 718 23.30 -16.27 -23.18
C PHE A 718 23.22 -15.28 -22.02
N VAL A 719 23.66 -14.06 -22.22
CA VAL A 719 23.63 -13.01 -21.20
C VAL A 719 22.19 -12.56 -20.95
N THR A 720 21.43 -12.31 -22.00
CA THR A 720 20.00 -12.00 -21.89
C THR A 720 19.23 -13.07 -21.08
N ARG A 721 19.49 -14.37 -21.35
CA ARG A 721 18.88 -15.46 -20.56
C ARG A 721 19.31 -15.46 -19.10
N ARG A 722 20.51 -15.04 -18.77
CA ARG A 722 20.97 -14.92 -17.37
C ARG A 722 20.30 -13.77 -16.64
N ILE A 723 20.13 -12.65 -17.33
CA ILE A 723 19.37 -11.49 -16.79
C ILE A 723 17.91 -11.90 -16.52
N GLU A 724 17.27 -12.59 -17.47
CA GLU A 724 15.92 -13.14 -17.26
C GLU A 724 15.86 -14.11 -16.07
N ALA A 725 16.91 -14.93 -15.86
CA ALA A 725 16.96 -15.81 -14.72
C ALA A 725 17.10 -15.03 -13.40
N ALA A 726 17.88 -13.94 -13.38
CA ALA A 726 18.00 -13.05 -12.24
C ALA A 726 16.65 -12.38 -11.92
N GLN A 727 15.94 -11.84 -12.93
CA GLN A 727 14.61 -11.28 -12.78
C GLN A 727 13.63 -12.31 -12.20
N LYS A 728 13.62 -13.55 -12.72
CA LYS A 728 12.77 -14.63 -12.18
C LYS A 728 13.07 -14.94 -10.71
N THR A 729 14.32 -14.83 -10.28
CA THR A 729 14.69 -15.03 -8.87
C THR A 729 14.07 -13.92 -8.01
N VAL A 730 14.18 -12.66 -8.44
CA VAL A 730 13.61 -11.51 -7.73
C VAL A 730 12.07 -11.58 -7.72
N GLU A 731 11.46 -11.90 -8.86
CA GLU A 731 10.00 -12.12 -8.97
C GLU A 731 9.55 -13.20 -7.96
N GLY A 732 10.29 -14.31 -7.86
CA GLY A 732 10.02 -15.38 -6.90
C GLY A 732 10.16 -14.96 -5.44
N MET A 733 11.18 -14.15 -5.10
CA MET A 733 11.33 -13.57 -3.75
C MET A 733 10.16 -12.65 -3.41
N ASN A 734 9.80 -11.77 -4.32
CA ASN A 734 8.69 -10.84 -4.15
C ASN A 734 7.34 -11.55 -4.01
N LEU A 735 7.11 -12.62 -4.79
CA LEU A 735 5.96 -13.51 -4.62
C LEU A 735 5.94 -14.11 -3.21
N GLY A 736 7.10 -14.57 -2.71
CA GLY A 736 7.21 -15.11 -1.34
C GLY A 736 6.84 -14.09 -0.27
N VAL A 737 7.23 -12.82 -0.45
CA VAL A 737 6.85 -11.71 0.47
C VAL A 737 5.35 -11.48 0.44
N ARG A 738 4.72 -11.35 -0.74
CA ARG A 738 3.26 -11.14 -0.88
C ARG A 738 2.47 -12.32 -0.32
N LYS A 739 2.90 -13.55 -0.59
CA LYS A 739 2.26 -14.75 -0.07
C LYS A 739 2.29 -14.78 1.46
N ARG A 740 3.45 -14.48 2.05
CA ARG A 740 3.59 -14.42 3.51
C ARG A 740 2.71 -13.33 4.12
N LEU A 741 2.68 -12.12 3.49
CA LEU A 741 1.80 -11.05 3.94
C LEU A 741 0.33 -11.51 3.96
N LEU A 742 -0.13 -12.15 2.88
CA LEU A 742 -1.49 -12.65 2.77
C LEU A 742 -1.79 -13.74 3.81
N GLU A 743 -0.88 -14.71 4.01
CA GLU A 743 -1.06 -15.80 4.99
C GLU A 743 -1.24 -15.29 6.42
N TYR A 744 -0.57 -14.21 6.80
CA TYR A 744 -0.76 -13.55 8.09
C TYR A 744 -2.03 -12.70 8.14
N ASP A 745 -2.33 -11.96 7.06
CA ASP A 745 -3.53 -11.12 6.99
C ASP A 745 -4.83 -11.94 6.87
N ASP A 746 -4.81 -13.12 6.28
CA ASP A 746 -5.98 -14.01 6.20
C ASP A 746 -6.53 -14.40 7.58
N VAL A 747 -5.63 -14.52 8.59
CA VAL A 747 -6.04 -14.76 9.99
C VAL A 747 -6.78 -13.54 10.54
N MET A 748 -6.18 -12.37 10.37
CA MET A 748 -6.78 -11.10 10.80
C MET A 748 -8.05 -10.79 10.00
N ASN A 749 -8.12 -11.18 8.72
CA ASN A 749 -9.29 -10.93 7.88
C ASN A 749 -10.54 -11.64 8.40
N LYS A 750 -10.43 -12.89 8.84
CA LYS A 750 -11.55 -13.63 9.45
C LYS A 750 -12.06 -12.95 10.71
N GLN A 751 -11.15 -12.46 11.55
CA GLN A 751 -11.49 -11.70 12.76
C GLN A 751 -12.13 -10.35 12.40
N ARG A 752 -11.60 -9.67 11.39
CA ARG A 752 -12.15 -8.41 10.85
C ARG A 752 -13.57 -8.61 10.31
N GLU A 753 -13.82 -9.64 9.53
CA GLU A 753 -15.14 -9.97 9.01
C GLU A 753 -16.16 -10.20 10.15
N ALA A 754 -15.75 -10.90 11.21
CA ALA A 754 -16.62 -11.14 12.38
C ALA A 754 -16.92 -9.82 13.12
N ILE A 755 -15.90 -9.02 13.45
CA ILE A 755 -16.08 -7.74 14.17
C ILE A 755 -16.84 -6.72 13.32
N TYR A 756 -16.52 -6.59 12.03
CA TYR A 756 -17.23 -5.64 11.17
C TYR A 756 -18.66 -6.10 10.88
N GLY A 757 -18.92 -7.40 10.78
CA GLY A 757 -20.27 -7.96 10.71
C GLY A 757 -21.11 -7.58 11.93
N MET A 758 -20.61 -7.89 13.13
CA MET A 758 -21.25 -7.52 14.40
C MET A 758 -21.47 -6.00 14.48
N ARG A 759 -20.47 -5.21 14.13
CA ARG A 759 -20.55 -3.76 14.13
C ARG A 759 -21.62 -3.21 13.19
N ASN A 760 -21.73 -3.76 12.00
CA ASN A 760 -22.74 -3.34 11.01
C ASN A 760 -24.15 -3.70 11.46
N GLU A 761 -24.37 -4.87 12.06
CA GLU A 761 -25.66 -5.26 12.65
C GLU A 761 -26.10 -4.31 13.76
N ILE A 762 -25.17 -3.93 14.64
CA ILE A 762 -25.40 -2.94 15.71
C ILE A 762 -25.69 -1.56 15.12
N LEU A 763 -24.92 -1.14 14.11
CA LEU A 763 -25.09 0.15 13.44
C LEU A 763 -26.46 0.25 12.75
N ASP A 764 -26.91 -0.82 12.10
CA ASP A 764 -28.22 -0.90 11.46
C ASP A 764 -29.36 -1.03 12.46
N GLY A 765 -29.07 -1.20 13.75
CA GLY A 765 -30.04 -1.28 14.84
C GLY A 765 -30.90 -2.56 14.87
N LYS A 766 -30.36 -3.63 14.24
CA LYS A 766 -31.06 -4.93 14.21
C LYS A 766 -30.88 -5.66 15.54
N ASP A 767 -31.99 -6.04 16.13
CA ASP A 767 -32.07 -6.95 17.30
C ASP A 767 -31.15 -6.63 18.50
N LEU A 768 -30.86 -5.33 18.77
CA LEU A 768 -29.96 -4.91 19.85
C LEU A 768 -30.29 -5.52 21.20
N LYS A 769 -31.59 -5.61 21.52
CA LYS A 769 -32.05 -6.19 22.78
C LYS A 769 -31.65 -7.67 22.89
N ASN A 770 -31.87 -8.45 21.86
CA ASN A 770 -31.53 -9.86 21.84
C ASN A 770 -30.02 -10.05 21.99
N HIS A 771 -29.19 -9.24 21.30
CA HIS A 771 -27.74 -9.28 21.47
C HIS A 771 -27.28 -9.03 22.92
N ILE A 772 -27.91 -8.04 23.61
CA ILE A 772 -27.59 -7.79 25.03
C ILE A 772 -28.02 -8.95 25.90
N GLU A 773 -29.21 -9.54 25.64
CA GLU A 773 -29.71 -10.70 26.39
C GLU A 773 -28.81 -11.94 26.16
N GLU A 774 -28.31 -12.14 24.96
CA GLU A 774 -27.30 -13.20 24.64
C GLU A 774 -25.99 -12.95 25.39
N MET A 775 -25.46 -11.71 25.37
CA MET A 775 -24.26 -11.36 26.13
C MET A 775 -24.43 -11.63 27.63
N ILE A 776 -25.59 -11.31 28.19
CA ILE A 776 -25.92 -11.63 29.59
C ILE A 776 -25.88 -13.13 29.83
N ASP A 777 -26.46 -13.92 28.92
CA ASP A 777 -26.51 -15.38 29.03
C ASP A 777 -25.12 -15.98 29.00
N ASP A 778 -24.27 -15.54 28.05
CA ASP A 778 -22.88 -16.00 27.91
C ASP A 778 -22.04 -15.68 29.15
N ILE A 779 -22.12 -14.43 29.65
CA ILE A 779 -21.39 -14.03 30.86
C ILE A 779 -21.80 -14.85 32.10
N VAL A 780 -23.11 -15.10 32.26
CA VAL A 780 -23.60 -15.94 33.39
C VAL A 780 -23.10 -17.37 33.24
N ASP A 781 -23.08 -17.90 32.00
CA ASP A 781 -22.56 -19.23 31.73
C ASP A 781 -21.08 -19.31 32.09
N ASP A 782 -20.24 -18.35 31.69
CA ASP A 782 -18.82 -18.30 31.99
C ASP A 782 -18.56 -18.17 33.53
N ILE A 783 -19.34 -17.36 34.24
CA ILE A 783 -19.24 -17.25 35.70
C ILE A 783 -19.54 -18.59 36.38
N ILE A 784 -20.63 -19.23 35.99
CA ILE A 784 -21.02 -20.54 36.53
C ILE A 784 -19.98 -21.60 36.19
N ASP A 785 -19.47 -21.62 34.99
CA ASP A 785 -18.43 -22.56 34.53
C ASP A 785 -17.12 -22.38 35.29
N THR A 786 -16.80 -21.16 35.70
CA THR A 786 -15.56 -20.82 36.41
C THR A 786 -15.66 -21.14 37.90
N TYR A 787 -16.79 -20.84 38.56
CA TYR A 787 -16.89 -20.89 40.01
C TYR A 787 -17.75 -22.03 40.53
N ALA A 788 -18.62 -22.66 39.72
CA ALA A 788 -19.44 -23.80 40.07
C ALA A 788 -19.09 -25.01 39.18
N LEU A 789 -17.95 -25.64 39.43
CA LEU A 789 -17.39 -26.71 38.62
C LEU A 789 -18.30 -27.94 38.54
N THR A 790 -18.39 -28.58 37.39
CA THR A 790 -19.32 -29.66 37.06
C THR A 790 -19.08 -30.93 37.91
N ASP A 791 -17.84 -31.22 38.28
CA ASP A 791 -17.44 -32.44 38.94
C ASP A 791 -17.24 -32.30 40.44
N THR A 792 -17.69 -31.20 41.02
CA THR A 792 -17.55 -30.90 42.45
C THR A 792 -18.91 -30.72 43.14
N TYR A 793 -18.94 -31.00 44.45
CA TYR A 793 -20.12 -30.72 45.25
C TYR A 793 -20.33 -29.24 45.46
N SER A 794 -21.58 -28.78 45.64
CA SER A 794 -21.90 -27.35 45.83
C SER A 794 -21.20 -26.69 47.02
N GLU A 795 -20.76 -27.47 48.00
CA GLU A 795 -19.98 -27.01 49.18
C GLU A 795 -18.54 -26.64 48.82
N GLU A 796 -18.03 -27.16 47.71
CA GLU A 796 -16.67 -26.89 47.20
C GLU A 796 -16.64 -25.70 46.19
N TRP A 797 -17.83 -25.17 45.82
CA TRP A 797 -17.91 -24.06 44.90
C TRP A 797 -17.47 -22.73 45.54
N ASN A 798 -16.84 -21.87 44.77
CA ASN A 798 -16.35 -20.59 45.25
C ASN A 798 -17.44 -19.52 45.19
N PHE A 799 -18.41 -19.57 46.13
CA PHE A 799 -19.53 -18.62 46.19
C PHE A 799 -19.09 -17.19 46.48
N GLU A 800 -17.99 -16.95 47.19
CA GLU A 800 -17.48 -15.60 47.47
C GLU A 800 -17.07 -14.89 46.19
N ASN A 801 -16.23 -15.54 45.35
CA ASN A 801 -15.80 -14.98 44.10
C ASN A 801 -16.98 -14.86 43.09
N LEU A 802 -17.89 -15.84 43.05
CA LEU A 802 -19.08 -15.78 42.24
C LEU A 802 -19.95 -14.54 42.59
N GLN A 803 -20.14 -14.27 43.90
CA GLN A 803 -20.88 -13.08 44.38
C GLN A 803 -20.15 -11.78 44.04
N GLU A 804 -18.82 -11.72 44.19
CA GLU A 804 -18.00 -10.56 43.84
C GLU A 804 -18.06 -10.24 42.34
N GLU A 805 -18.04 -11.27 41.49
CA GLU A 805 -18.16 -11.12 40.04
C GLU A 805 -19.54 -10.61 39.62
N LEU A 806 -20.63 -11.21 40.15
CA LEU A 806 -21.99 -10.75 39.90
C LEU A 806 -22.22 -9.31 40.36
N LEU A 807 -21.64 -8.93 41.49
CA LEU A 807 -21.71 -7.55 41.97
C LEU A 807 -20.91 -6.61 41.08
N THR A 808 -19.79 -7.07 40.61
CA THR A 808 -18.88 -6.28 39.77
C THR A 808 -19.45 -6.02 38.38
N LEU A 809 -20.04 -7.01 37.74
CA LEU A 809 -20.55 -6.92 36.36
C LEU A 809 -21.99 -6.37 36.32
N PHE A 810 -22.89 -6.90 37.12
CA PHE A 810 -24.32 -6.63 37.02
C PHE A 810 -24.87 -5.74 38.14
N LEU A 811 -24.07 -5.38 39.16
CA LEU A 811 -24.51 -4.72 40.41
C LEU A 811 -25.56 -5.52 41.16
N VAL A 812 -25.55 -6.85 41.08
CA VAL A 812 -26.49 -7.75 41.73
C VAL A 812 -25.85 -8.27 43.01
N ASP A 813 -26.44 -7.89 44.17
CA ASP A 813 -26.08 -8.47 45.48
C ASP A 813 -26.86 -9.78 45.64
N TRP A 814 -26.31 -10.87 45.09
CA TRP A 814 -26.86 -12.20 45.25
C TRP A 814 -26.10 -12.93 46.38
N ARG A 815 -26.79 -13.43 47.39
CA ARG A 815 -26.18 -14.10 48.53
C ARG A 815 -26.88 -15.42 48.80
N VAL A 816 -26.09 -16.47 49.01
CA VAL A 816 -26.53 -17.77 49.47
C VAL A 816 -26.37 -17.82 51.00
N LYS A 817 -27.40 -18.29 51.72
CA LYS A 817 -27.27 -18.58 53.15
C LYS A 817 -26.58 -19.92 53.34
N ASP A 818 -25.68 -20.03 54.32
CA ASP A 818 -24.91 -21.27 54.63
C ASP A 818 -25.77 -22.54 54.75
N ARG A 819 -27.03 -22.38 55.16
CA ARG A 819 -28.01 -23.48 55.25
C ARG A 819 -28.48 -24.01 53.90
N ASP A 820 -28.44 -23.22 52.84
CA ASP A 820 -28.98 -23.53 51.53
C ASP A 820 -27.86 -24.05 50.56
N MET A 821 -26.58 -23.96 50.95
CA MET A 821 -25.43 -24.43 50.16
C MET A 821 -25.50 -25.93 49.80
N PRO A 822 -25.84 -26.87 50.73
CA PRO A 822 -25.88 -28.30 50.43
C PRO A 822 -27.08 -28.74 49.58
N GLY A 823 -27.51 -28.06 48.61
CA GLY A 823 -28.67 -28.46 47.80
C GLY A 823 -28.77 -27.70 46.53
N ILE A 824 -27.89 -26.75 46.32
CA ILE A 824 -27.88 -25.93 45.10
C ILE A 824 -27.39 -26.80 43.95
N ARG A 825 -28.18 -26.84 42.87
CA ARG A 825 -27.78 -27.50 41.61
C ARG A 825 -27.36 -26.47 40.60
N ARG A 826 -26.40 -26.80 39.77
CA ARG A 826 -25.79 -25.89 38.81
C ARG A 826 -26.79 -25.33 37.79
N GLU A 827 -27.60 -26.19 37.16
CA GLU A 827 -28.58 -25.78 36.16
C GLU A 827 -29.67 -24.85 36.74
N PRO A 828 -30.36 -25.16 37.85
CA PRO A 828 -31.30 -24.23 38.45
C PRO A 828 -30.66 -22.89 38.87
N LEU A 829 -29.44 -22.90 39.37
CA LEU A 829 -28.72 -21.67 39.73
C LEU A 829 -28.46 -20.79 38.49
N ARG A 830 -28.04 -21.41 37.40
CA ARG A 830 -27.82 -20.74 36.10
C ARG A 830 -29.09 -20.06 35.63
N ASP A 831 -30.20 -20.80 35.56
CA ASP A 831 -31.51 -20.29 35.12
C ASP A 831 -32.03 -19.17 36.01
N GLU A 832 -31.89 -19.29 37.32
CA GLU A 832 -32.27 -18.27 38.29
C GLU A 832 -31.50 -16.95 38.08
N LEU A 833 -30.17 -17.04 37.92
CA LEU A 833 -29.31 -15.87 37.71
C LEU A 833 -29.59 -15.19 36.39
N LYS A 834 -29.71 -15.95 35.28
CA LYS A 834 -30.08 -15.43 33.97
C LYS A 834 -31.43 -14.67 34.04
N LYS A 835 -32.44 -15.29 34.63
CA LYS A 835 -33.74 -14.68 34.76
C LYS A 835 -33.70 -13.38 35.59
N LYS A 836 -33.04 -13.41 36.73
CA LYS A 836 -32.95 -12.23 37.62
C LYS A 836 -32.20 -11.07 36.98
N ILE A 837 -31.13 -11.34 36.24
CA ILE A 837 -30.34 -10.29 35.57
C ILE A 837 -31.11 -9.68 34.40
N LYS A 838 -31.83 -10.52 33.62
CA LYS A 838 -32.75 -10.05 32.55
C LYS A 838 -33.93 -9.24 33.09
N GLU A 839 -34.47 -9.58 34.25
CA GLU A 839 -35.51 -8.78 34.93
C GLU A 839 -34.98 -7.36 35.29
N ILE A 840 -33.79 -7.26 35.87
CA ILE A 840 -33.15 -5.98 36.18
C ILE A 840 -32.90 -5.15 34.91
N TYR A 841 -32.46 -5.81 33.83
CA TYR A 841 -32.26 -5.14 32.53
C TYR A 841 -33.60 -4.59 31.98
N ALA A 842 -34.68 -5.36 32.06
CA ALA A 842 -36.00 -4.93 31.63
C ALA A 842 -36.56 -3.77 32.49
N GLU A 843 -36.34 -3.77 33.83
CA GLU A 843 -36.65 -2.64 34.68
C GLU A 843 -35.92 -1.36 34.28
N ARG A 844 -34.60 -1.47 33.90
CA ARG A 844 -33.84 -0.34 33.40
C ARG A 844 -34.38 0.18 32.07
N GLU A 845 -34.74 -0.71 31.16
CA GLU A 845 -35.35 -0.36 29.88
C GLU A 845 -36.68 0.43 30.12
N THR A 846 -37.49 0.00 31.08
CA THR A 846 -38.74 0.69 31.44
C THR A 846 -38.47 2.11 31.98
N LEU A 847 -37.39 2.29 32.76
CA LEU A 847 -37.02 3.59 33.35
C LEU A 847 -36.49 4.57 32.31
N ILE A 848 -35.72 4.10 31.34
CA ILE A 848 -35.06 4.94 30.32
C ILE A 848 -36.02 5.21 29.15
N GLY A 849 -36.91 4.29 28.86
CA GLY A 849 -37.71 4.21 27.64
C GLY A 849 -37.03 3.44 26.53
N SER A 850 -37.76 2.57 25.85
CA SER A 850 -37.23 1.56 24.92
C SER A 850 -36.37 2.19 23.77
N GLU A 851 -36.86 3.28 23.15
CA GLU A 851 -36.13 3.94 22.04
C GLU A 851 -34.79 4.52 22.47
N ARG A 852 -34.78 5.23 23.63
CA ARG A 852 -33.52 5.79 24.17
C ARG A 852 -32.55 4.70 24.62
N MET A 853 -33.08 3.59 25.13
CA MET A 853 -32.26 2.44 25.52
C MET A 853 -31.59 1.84 24.30
N ARG A 854 -32.27 1.62 23.19
CA ARG A 854 -31.69 1.14 21.91
C ARG A 854 -30.58 2.08 21.39
N GLU A 855 -30.81 3.40 21.48
CA GLU A 855 -29.79 4.36 21.07
C GLU A 855 -28.54 4.33 21.98
N LEU A 856 -28.76 4.18 23.29
CA LEU A 856 -27.68 4.06 24.26
C LEU A 856 -26.85 2.79 24.03
N GLU A 857 -27.52 1.65 23.89
CA GLU A 857 -26.90 0.35 23.61
C GLU A 857 -26.07 0.43 22.35
N ARG A 858 -26.60 0.95 21.24
CA ARG A 858 -25.87 1.13 20.00
C ARG A 858 -24.58 1.92 20.21
N ARG A 859 -24.65 3.06 20.87
CA ARG A 859 -23.48 3.91 21.13
C ARG A 859 -22.44 3.24 22.01
N VAL A 860 -22.88 2.58 23.08
CA VAL A 860 -22.00 1.88 24.02
C VAL A 860 -21.31 0.71 23.34
N MET A 861 -22.06 -0.13 22.64
CA MET A 861 -21.52 -1.28 21.94
C MET A 861 -20.51 -0.85 20.87
N LEU A 862 -20.84 0.12 20.01
CA LEU A 862 -19.92 0.61 18.99
C LEU A 862 -18.63 1.19 19.60
N GLN A 863 -18.75 1.99 20.67
CA GLN A 863 -17.58 2.58 21.32
C GLN A 863 -16.65 1.54 21.95
N ILE A 864 -17.22 0.53 22.62
CA ILE A 864 -16.45 -0.54 23.26
C ILE A 864 -15.81 -1.43 22.21
N ILE A 865 -16.57 -1.86 21.19
CA ILE A 865 -16.03 -2.67 20.08
C ILE A 865 -14.88 -1.93 19.40
N ASP A 866 -15.03 -0.65 19.06
CA ASP A 866 -13.98 0.13 18.39
C ASP A 866 -12.74 0.30 19.26
N THR A 867 -12.91 0.41 20.58
CA THR A 867 -11.77 0.53 21.50
C THR A 867 -11.03 -0.79 21.66
N GLN A 868 -11.75 -1.87 21.93
CA GLN A 868 -11.17 -3.19 22.13
C GLN A 868 -10.57 -3.75 20.84
N TRP A 869 -11.18 -3.49 19.67
CA TRP A 869 -10.63 -3.86 18.37
C TRP A 869 -9.31 -3.16 18.07
N ARG A 870 -9.17 -1.87 18.39
CA ARG A 870 -7.90 -1.13 18.22
C ARG A 870 -6.78 -1.68 19.11
N GLU A 871 -7.11 -2.01 20.36
CA GLU A 871 -6.16 -2.65 21.27
C GLU A 871 -5.73 -4.01 20.75
N HIS A 872 -6.66 -4.80 20.27
CA HIS A 872 -6.40 -6.12 19.69
C HIS A 872 -5.51 -6.04 18.44
N LEU A 873 -5.74 -5.08 17.53
CA LEU A 873 -4.87 -4.85 16.37
C LEU A 873 -3.42 -4.55 16.81
N TYR A 874 -3.27 -3.75 17.86
CA TYR A 874 -1.95 -3.42 18.40
C TYR A 874 -1.26 -4.67 19.01
N GLU A 875 -2.00 -5.48 19.75
CA GLU A 875 -1.49 -6.73 20.32
C GLU A 875 -1.12 -7.76 19.23
N LEU A 876 -1.93 -7.86 18.16
CA LEU A 876 -1.62 -8.72 17.01
C LEU A 876 -0.37 -8.26 16.25
N ASP A 877 -0.16 -6.95 16.10
CA ASP A 877 1.06 -6.42 15.48
C ASP A 877 2.29 -6.76 16.33
N ALA A 878 2.19 -6.65 17.66
CA ALA A 878 3.25 -7.06 18.59
C ALA A 878 3.53 -8.58 18.53
N LEU A 879 2.49 -9.39 18.46
CA LEU A 879 2.61 -10.85 18.29
C LEU A 879 3.34 -11.19 16.99
N LYS A 880 2.95 -10.56 15.88
CA LYS A 880 3.53 -10.76 14.55
C LYS A 880 5.04 -10.45 14.52
N GLN A 881 5.48 -9.39 15.22
CA GLN A 881 6.90 -9.06 15.32
C GLN A 881 7.70 -10.10 16.10
N GLY A 882 7.12 -10.67 17.17
CA GLY A 882 7.78 -11.66 18.03
C GLY A 882 7.74 -13.09 17.54
N ILE A 883 6.76 -13.45 16.71
CA ILE A 883 6.45 -14.85 16.37
C ILE A 883 7.57 -15.55 15.58
N GLY A 884 8.36 -14.80 14.83
CA GLY A 884 9.50 -15.32 14.07
C GLY A 884 10.55 -16.03 14.95
N LEU A 885 10.66 -15.63 16.22
CA LEU A 885 11.57 -16.23 17.18
C LEU A 885 11.18 -17.68 17.56
N ARG A 886 9.90 -18.05 17.39
CA ARG A 886 9.42 -19.44 17.61
C ARG A 886 10.07 -20.42 16.64
N GLY A 887 10.56 -19.97 15.47
CA GLY A 887 11.30 -20.78 14.51
C GLY A 887 12.60 -21.38 15.09
N TYR A 888 13.24 -20.73 16.05
CA TYR A 888 14.41 -21.27 16.74
C TYR A 888 14.08 -22.51 17.61
N ALA A 889 12.83 -22.63 18.04
CA ALA A 889 12.31 -23.82 18.76
C ALA A 889 11.74 -24.89 17.82
N HIS A 890 12.08 -24.87 16.52
CA HIS A 890 11.55 -25.75 15.48
C HIS A 890 10.02 -25.76 15.31
N LYS A 891 9.34 -24.71 15.71
CA LYS A 891 7.91 -24.52 15.51
C LYS A 891 7.67 -23.66 14.27
N ASP A 892 6.63 -23.99 13.51
CA ASP A 892 6.21 -23.15 12.38
C ASP A 892 5.60 -21.84 12.90
N PRO A 893 6.22 -20.67 12.61
CA PRO A 893 5.75 -19.38 13.10
C PRO A 893 4.30 -19.06 12.69
N LEU A 894 3.87 -19.48 11.49
CA LEU A 894 2.52 -19.22 11.00
C LEU A 894 1.47 -20.03 11.78
N VAL A 895 1.78 -21.29 12.10
CA VAL A 895 0.88 -22.15 12.89
C VAL A 895 0.73 -21.62 14.32
N GLU A 896 1.86 -21.22 14.95
CA GLU A 896 1.82 -20.61 16.27
C GLU A 896 1.08 -19.27 16.26
N TYR A 897 1.28 -18.45 15.22
CA TYR A 897 0.53 -17.19 15.06
C TYR A 897 -0.98 -17.43 14.97
N LYS A 898 -1.42 -18.41 14.18
CA LYS A 898 -2.84 -18.78 14.06
C LYS A 898 -3.42 -19.19 15.40
N ARG A 899 -2.67 -19.99 16.19
CA ARG A 899 -3.13 -20.47 17.48
C ARG A 899 -3.22 -19.35 18.53
N GLU A 900 -2.15 -18.55 18.66
CA GLU A 900 -2.11 -17.47 19.64
C GLU A 900 -3.11 -16.36 19.30
N SER A 901 -3.21 -15.96 18.03
CA SER A 901 -4.19 -14.94 17.59
C SER A 901 -5.64 -15.39 17.75
N PHE A 902 -5.94 -16.69 17.61
CA PHE A 902 -7.27 -17.22 17.88
C PHE A 902 -7.63 -17.10 19.36
N SER A 903 -6.72 -17.50 20.26
CA SER A 903 -6.92 -17.36 21.70
C SER A 903 -7.10 -15.90 22.14
N MET A 904 -6.32 -14.98 21.54
CA MET A 904 -6.47 -13.53 21.80
C MET A 904 -7.82 -13.01 21.31
N PHE A 905 -8.33 -13.54 20.21
CA PHE A 905 -9.62 -13.14 19.66
C PHE A 905 -10.79 -13.64 20.51
N GLU A 906 -10.73 -14.87 21.05
CA GLU A 906 -11.72 -15.37 22.03
C GLU A 906 -11.74 -14.49 23.30
N GLN A 907 -10.58 -14.09 23.79
CA GLN A 907 -10.47 -13.17 24.93
C GLN A 907 -11.04 -11.77 24.59
N LEU A 908 -10.84 -11.29 23.37
CA LEU A 908 -11.41 -10.02 22.90
C LEU A 908 -12.93 -10.05 22.96
N LEU A 909 -13.56 -11.11 22.41
CA LEU A 909 -15.03 -11.23 22.43
C LEU A 909 -15.58 -11.27 23.85
N GLY A 910 -14.95 -12.04 24.76
CA GLY A 910 -15.32 -12.04 26.18
C GLY A 910 -15.20 -10.66 26.82
N LYS A 911 -14.09 -9.94 26.60
CA LYS A 911 -13.91 -8.56 27.12
C LYS A 911 -14.96 -7.60 26.58
N ILE A 912 -15.34 -7.71 25.30
CA ILE A 912 -16.38 -6.86 24.71
C ILE A 912 -17.72 -7.10 25.45
N ASN A 913 -18.10 -8.36 25.65
CA ASN A 913 -19.34 -8.72 26.34
C ASN A 913 -19.34 -8.17 27.78
N ASP A 914 -18.28 -8.42 28.52
CA ASP A 914 -18.14 -7.96 29.93
C ASP A 914 -18.21 -6.44 30.03
N GLU A 915 -17.49 -5.69 29.18
CA GLU A 915 -17.45 -4.23 29.25
C GLU A 915 -18.78 -3.60 28.81
N VAL A 916 -19.44 -4.14 27.78
CA VAL A 916 -20.75 -3.65 27.34
C VAL A 916 -21.76 -3.82 28.45
N VAL A 917 -21.90 -5.00 29.01
CA VAL A 917 -22.83 -5.29 30.07
C VAL A 917 -22.52 -4.49 31.34
N LYS A 918 -21.28 -4.49 31.78
CA LYS A 918 -20.82 -3.70 32.93
C LYS A 918 -21.13 -2.22 32.78
N PHE A 919 -20.95 -1.65 31.59
CA PHE A 919 -21.25 -0.25 31.33
C PHE A 919 -22.75 0.02 31.38
N LEU A 920 -23.58 -0.82 30.73
CA LEU A 920 -25.03 -0.67 30.71
C LEU A 920 -25.64 -0.79 32.11
N PHE A 921 -25.11 -1.68 32.96
CA PHE A 921 -25.58 -1.84 34.34
C PHE A 921 -25.06 -0.75 35.29
N ARG A 922 -23.98 -0.03 34.98
CA ARG A 922 -23.41 1.04 35.83
C ARG A 922 -23.87 2.45 35.50
N ILE A 923 -24.53 2.68 34.37
CA ILE A 923 -25.06 3.99 34.02
C ILE A 923 -26.03 4.48 35.08
N ARG A 924 -25.73 5.65 35.66
CA ARG A 924 -26.67 6.32 36.58
C ARG A 924 -27.68 7.12 35.77
N ILE A 925 -28.93 6.83 35.94
CA ILE A 925 -30.05 7.57 35.38
C ILE A 925 -30.32 8.74 36.32
N GLU A 926 -29.95 9.97 35.94
CA GLU A 926 -30.37 11.17 36.63
C GLU A 926 -31.82 11.49 36.18
N SER A 927 -32.79 11.18 37.01
CA SER A 927 -34.17 11.62 36.80
C SER A 927 -34.23 13.14 36.94
N PRO A 928 -34.92 13.88 36.05
CA PRO A 928 -35.07 15.34 36.17
C PRO A 928 -35.74 15.80 37.49
N ASP A 929 -36.44 14.91 38.18
CA ASP A 929 -37.21 15.18 39.38
C ASP A 929 -36.55 14.67 40.68
N ALA A 930 -35.31 14.24 40.66
CA ALA A 930 -34.61 13.83 41.88
C ALA A 930 -34.29 15.04 42.78
N PRO A 931 -34.73 15.06 44.05
CA PRO A 931 -34.44 16.17 44.96
C PRO A 931 -32.95 16.26 45.19
N LYS A 932 -32.36 17.45 44.91
CA LYS A 932 -30.94 17.75 45.18
C LYS A 932 -30.61 17.44 46.64
N LEU A 933 -30.03 16.29 46.93
CA LEU A 933 -29.51 15.93 48.22
C LEU A 933 -28.49 16.99 48.67
N ARG A 934 -28.82 17.69 49.76
CA ARG A 934 -27.92 18.67 50.43
C ARG A 934 -26.56 18.04 50.70
N LYS A 935 -25.50 18.74 50.25
CA LYS A 935 -24.16 18.47 50.63
C LYS A 935 -24.06 18.41 52.15
N MET A 936 -23.83 17.26 52.70
CA MET A 936 -23.32 17.15 54.08
C MET A 936 -21.86 17.62 54.09
N GLN A 937 -21.65 18.68 54.85
CA GLN A 937 -20.32 19.21 55.13
C GLN A 937 -19.50 18.20 55.96
N GLY A 938 -18.36 17.87 55.48
CA GLY A 938 -17.11 17.78 56.19
C GLY A 938 -16.84 16.59 57.11
N VAL A 939 -16.00 15.73 56.67
CA VAL A 939 -14.84 15.30 57.48
C VAL A 939 -13.65 15.30 56.54
N SER A 940 -12.68 16.15 56.83
CA SER A 940 -11.40 16.29 56.17
C SER A 940 -10.50 15.13 56.61
N VAL A 941 -10.34 14.16 55.70
CA VAL A 941 -9.25 13.22 55.78
C VAL A 941 -8.35 13.58 54.62
N LYS A 942 -7.12 14.02 54.89
CA LYS A 942 -6.08 14.24 53.90
C LYS A 942 -5.67 12.89 53.30
N PRO A 943 -5.75 12.67 51.98
CA PRO A 943 -5.00 11.62 51.34
C PRO A 943 -3.64 12.14 50.89
N ASP A 944 -2.64 11.36 51.16
CA ASP A 944 -1.31 11.49 50.59
C ASP A 944 -1.34 11.36 49.06
N ALA A 945 -0.34 12.00 48.44
CA ALA A 945 -0.20 12.23 47.04
C ALA A 945 -0.33 10.99 46.14
N GLY A 946 -1.37 10.93 45.33
CA GLY A 946 -1.54 10.07 44.17
C GLY A 946 -2.31 10.85 43.13
N GLN A 947 -1.74 10.96 41.98
CA GLN A 947 -2.12 11.83 40.87
C GLN A 947 -3.61 11.70 40.47
N SER A 948 -4.34 12.82 40.52
CA SER A 948 -5.72 12.91 40.04
C SER A 948 -5.77 13.09 38.54
N LEU A 949 -6.39 12.14 37.85
CA LEU A 949 -6.87 12.29 36.49
C LEU A 949 -8.06 13.27 36.49
N ARG A 950 -7.88 14.45 35.97
CA ARG A 950 -8.98 15.34 35.59
C ARG A 950 -9.44 14.95 34.18
N SER A 951 -10.61 14.38 34.09
CA SER A 951 -11.39 14.29 32.86
C SER A 951 -12.00 15.66 32.54
N GLU A 952 -11.44 16.34 31.57
CA GLU A 952 -12.14 17.46 30.93
C GLU A 952 -13.08 16.91 29.84
N LYS A 953 -14.39 17.10 30.08
CA LYS A 953 -15.42 16.94 29.03
C LYS A 953 -15.09 17.88 27.87
N ARG A 954 -14.86 17.32 26.70
CA ARG A 954 -15.02 18.03 25.43
C ARG A 954 -16.18 17.40 24.68
N GLU A 955 -17.25 18.17 24.57
CA GLU A 955 -18.36 17.91 23.65
C GLU A 955 -17.82 17.95 22.21
N ALA A 956 -17.96 16.88 21.47
CA ALA A 956 -17.71 16.85 20.05
C ALA A 956 -18.99 17.36 19.35
N VAL A 957 -18.99 18.64 19.02
CA VAL A 957 -19.93 19.20 18.05
C VAL A 957 -19.21 19.28 16.72
N ALA A 958 -19.65 18.49 15.76
CA ALA A 958 -19.27 18.64 14.36
C ALA A 958 -19.81 19.98 13.85
N ALA A 959 -18.92 20.88 13.49
CA ALA A 959 -19.23 22.12 12.80
C ALA A 959 -18.51 22.20 11.47
N PRO A 960 -19.16 22.72 10.43
CA PRO A 960 -18.57 22.80 9.08
C PRO A 960 -17.33 23.69 9.09
N ALA A 961 -16.38 23.35 8.24
CA ALA A 961 -15.12 24.07 8.07
C ALA A 961 -15.38 25.53 7.65
N ARG A 962 -15.59 26.39 8.64
CA ARG A 962 -15.44 27.82 8.47
C ARG A 962 -13.97 28.16 8.74
N GLU A 963 -13.36 28.91 7.86
CA GLU A 963 -12.06 29.53 8.09
C GLU A 963 -11.98 30.10 9.51
N GLN A 964 -11.17 29.47 10.34
CA GLN A 964 -10.93 29.97 11.68
C GLN A 964 -10.39 31.39 11.59
N SER A 965 -10.98 32.31 12.32
CA SER A 965 -10.52 33.70 12.36
C SER A 965 -9.06 33.74 12.81
N THR A 966 -8.31 34.67 12.26
CA THR A 966 -6.86 34.85 12.58
C THR A 966 -6.64 35.07 14.09
N SER A 967 -7.63 35.59 14.80
CA SER A 967 -7.65 35.76 16.26
C SER A 967 -7.58 34.42 17.00
N THR A 968 -8.33 33.41 16.55
CA THR A 968 -8.35 32.07 17.16
C THR A 968 -7.02 31.34 16.93
N LYS A 969 -6.42 31.51 15.76
CA LYS A 969 -5.08 30.93 15.47
C LYS A 969 -3.97 31.59 16.28
N LEU A 970 -4.08 32.89 16.58
CA LEU A 970 -3.10 33.59 17.42
C LEU A 970 -3.24 33.19 18.87
N GLN A 971 -4.45 33.04 19.39
CA GLN A 971 -4.76 32.61 20.75
C GLN A 971 -4.27 31.19 21.03
N GLN A 972 -4.36 30.30 20.06
CA GLN A 972 -3.86 28.92 20.17
C GLN A 972 -2.32 28.77 20.13
N LYS A 973 -1.60 29.80 19.63
CA LYS A 973 -0.13 29.83 19.57
C LYS A 973 0.55 30.58 20.72
N ILE A 974 -0.18 31.32 21.54
CA ILE A 974 0.34 32.07 22.66
C ILE A 974 -0.04 31.37 23.96
N ASP A 975 0.83 30.52 24.46
CA ASP A 975 0.70 29.81 25.76
C ASP A 975 0.79 30.72 27.00
N ARG A 976 0.27 31.94 26.93
CA ARG A 976 0.25 32.89 28.05
C ARG A 976 -1.02 33.72 28.01
N PRO A 977 -1.53 34.22 29.16
CA PRO A 977 -2.65 35.14 29.20
C PRO A 977 -2.35 36.41 28.35
N MET A 978 -3.26 36.75 27.46
CA MET A 978 -3.14 37.86 26.54
C MET A 978 -3.01 39.17 27.31
N ASN A 979 -1.94 39.89 27.05
CA ASN A 979 -1.75 41.23 27.57
C ASN A 979 -2.45 42.31 26.70
N GLU A 980 -2.51 43.53 27.19
CA GLU A 980 -3.18 44.64 26.49
C GLU A 980 -2.65 44.90 25.07
N LYS A 981 -1.35 44.68 24.83
CA LYS A 981 -0.71 44.84 23.52
C LYS A 981 -1.08 43.75 22.54
N ASP A 982 -1.34 42.54 23.03
CA ASP A 982 -1.80 41.42 22.20
C ASP A 982 -3.27 41.66 21.76
N LYS A 983 -4.12 42.21 22.64
CA LYS A 983 -5.49 42.62 22.32
C LYS A 983 -5.52 43.76 21.29
N GLN A 984 -4.74 44.80 21.48
CA GLN A 984 -4.62 45.95 20.58
C GLN A 984 -4.10 45.50 19.19
N PHE A 985 -3.19 44.54 19.17
CA PHE A 985 -2.72 43.94 17.91
C PHE A 985 -3.84 43.26 17.17
N LEU A 986 -4.63 42.39 17.81
CA LEU A 986 -5.71 41.63 17.19
C LEU A 986 -6.78 42.57 16.60
N GLU A 987 -7.24 43.55 17.35
CA GLU A 987 -8.24 44.50 16.91
C GLU A 987 -7.75 45.29 15.67
N THR A 988 -6.51 45.75 15.70
CA THR A 988 -5.95 46.51 14.59
C THR A 988 -5.68 45.65 13.36
N TYR A 989 -5.21 44.40 13.58
CA TYR A 989 -4.97 43.45 12.50
C TYR A 989 -6.26 43.01 11.80
N GLU A 990 -7.34 42.76 12.54
CA GLU A 990 -8.65 42.41 11.96
C GLU A 990 -9.27 43.60 11.19
N ARG A 991 -9.10 44.84 11.69
CA ARG A 991 -9.52 46.04 10.98
C ARG A 991 -8.80 46.18 9.63
N LEU A 992 -7.46 46.04 9.61
CA LEU A 992 -6.69 46.15 8.37
C LEU A 992 -7.00 45.01 7.40
N LYS A 993 -7.29 43.79 7.90
CA LYS A 993 -7.74 42.67 7.08
C LYS A 993 -9.09 42.94 6.44
N LYS A 994 -10.04 43.52 7.15
CA LYS A 994 -11.35 43.96 6.60
C LYS A 994 -11.22 45.05 5.54
N GLU A 995 -10.21 45.95 5.68
CA GLU A 995 -9.89 47.00 4.70
C GLU A 995 -9.08 46.45 3.49
N GLY A 996 -8.75 45.14 3.43
CA GLY A 996 -7.96 44.57 2.35
C GLY A 996 -6.46 44.93 2.37
N LYS A 997 -5.98 45.56 3.44
CA LYS A 997 -4.59 45.98 3.58
C LYS A 997 -3.74 44.88 4.21
N LYS A 998 -2.66 44.46 3.52
CA LYS A 998 -1.67 43.51 4.04
C LYS A 998 -0.52 44.20 4.77
N ILE A 999 -0.17 43.73 5.96
CA ILE A 999 0.99 44.21 6.70
C ILE A 999 2.25 43.51 6.17
N GLY A 1000 3.22 44.31 5.74
CA GLY A 1000 4.50 43.80 5.25
C GLY A 1000 5.40 43.32 6.43
N ARG A 1001 6.25 42.35 6.20
CA ARG A 1001 7.14 41.76 7.24
C ARG A 1001 8.05 42.79 7.93
N ASN A 1002 8.39 43.88 7.24
CA ASN A 1002 9.26 44.95 7.77
C ASN A 1002 8.50 46.18 8.33
N ASP A 1003 7.18 46.22 8.20
CA ASP A 1003 6.36 47.32 8.69
C ASP A 1003 6.34 47.36 10.23
N PRO A 1004 6.04 48.49 10.86
CA PRO A 1004 5.87 48.59 12.31
C PRO A 1004 4.71 47.68 12.74
N CYS A 1005 4.90 46.99 13.88
CA CYS A 1005 3.86 46.07 14.37
C CYS A 1005 2.62 46.88 14.86
N PRO A 1006 1.42 46.50 14.50
CA PRO A 1006 0.17 47.16 14.89
C PRO A 1006 -0.09 47.24 16.40
N CYS A 1007 0.64 46.46 17.22
CA CYS A 1007 0.55 46.52 18.70
C CYS A 1007 1.17 47.77 19.32
N GLY A 1008 1.66 48.74 18.57
CA GLY A 1008 2.27 49.96 19.06
C GLY A 1008 3.66 49.78 19.76
N SER A 1009 4.27 48.61 19.59
CA SER A 1009 5.59 48.33 20.26
C SER A 1009 6.80 48.99 19.60
N GLY A 1010 6.65 49.65 18.45
CA GLY A 1010 7.75 50.21 17.66
C GLY A 1010 8.65 49.16 16.97
N LYS A 1011 8.43 47.86 17.18
CA LYS A 1011 9.21 46.80 16.56
C LYS A 1011 8.66 46.42 15.19
N LYS A 1012 9.53 45.96 14.27
CA LYS A 1012 9.09 45.45 12.96
C LYS A 1012 8.17 44.25 13.16
N PHE A 1013 7.15 44.11 12.32
CA PHE A 1013 6.11 43.06 12.39
C PHE A 1013 6.73 41.65 12.53
N LYS A 1014 7.72 41.27 11.70
CA LYS A 1014 8.44 40.00 11.77
C LYS A 1014 9.20 39.73 13.08
N LYS A 1015 9.53 40.79 13.86
CA LYS A 1015 10.22 40.66 15.15
C LYS A 1015 9.29 40.84 16.35
N CYS A 1016 7.98 40.96 16.11
CA CYS A 1016 6.94 41.09 17.11
C CYS A 1016 5.84 40.03 16.88
N HIS A 1017 4.61 40.42 16.61
CA HIS A 1017 3.47 39.52 16.41
C HIS A 1017 3.53 38.72 15.10
N GLY A 1018 4.19 39.25 14.06
CA GLY A 1018 4.46 38.49 12.83
C GLY A 1018 5.42 37.30 12.98
N LYS A 1019 5.96 37.09 14.18
CA LYS A 1019 6.69 35.85 14.53
C LYS A 1019 5.74 34.67 14.78
N TYR A 1020 4.50 34.96 15.12
CA TYR A 1020 3.47 33.99 15.50
C TYR A 1020 2.41 33.77 14.40
N LEU A 1021 2.49 34.55 13.30
CA LEU A 1021 1.71 34.43 12.07
C LEU A 1021 2.57 33.92 10.91
#